data_9ed505b5b3a0d5291868319d088c3fbf
#
_entry.id   9ed505b5b3a0d5291868319d088c3fbf
#
_cell.length_a   1.000
_cell.length_b   1.000
_cell.length_c   1.000
_cell.angle_alpha   90.00
_cell.angle_beta   90.00
_cell.angle_gamma   90.00
#
_symmetry.space_group_name_H-M   'P 1'
#
loop_
_entity.id
_entity.type
_entity.pdbx_description
1 polymer ?
#
loop_
_entity_poly.entity_id
_entity_poly.type
_entity_poly.pdbx_seq_one_letter_code
_entity_poly.pdbx_strand_id
1 'polypeptide(L)'
;MPRPTPTASGPGGAPGRTPPEPVAHAYRRDAAEVADLLDVDPAAGLSTAEAGRRAADWGANELAEPARRPQWLRLLDQFRSWLIGILLGAAVLAGIIGDLRDAVVITVVLLVNAFIGFLQERRAERSLEALRRMLVPTARVRRDGEVRTVAARELVPGDVVLLEAGDRVPADGRLVVAESVEVAEAALTGESQPVAKTTAPAGAGGEAPVPVAERTGTLFMNTALTRGRAEMVVTATGMRTEVGAIAEALRTGGEPPSPLRVQMDSLGRRLALVSGVAVAAYALVALARGEDLADLALRAVALAVAAIPEGLPAVLALTLALGVHRMARRGAIVKRLASVEALGSATVVCSDKTGTLTLNEMTARALWAAGRLYEVTGEGYGTDGAVRPAGPGDRGDAPPEPPRDAVLPFALCNDAALSPGDGGAVGDPTEAALLVLAAKAGLDPAAPRARAPRTGEIPFDPAEKYMATFHPDADGGVRVHVKGAVDVLLDRCTHVLTEDGPVPLTDERRAEITAVARRMGGEGLRVLGAATATTAAPTETAGPAAPAGVAGSAAPATGAPATGAPTEGGPGTAAGTAGDGRDRQHALPATGLTLTAVAGIADPPRPQAHDAVALARAAGVTVKMITGDHADTASAIARELGIDGDIVTGAELDRMSERDLADRIEGIGVFARVAPEHKVTIVRALSAGGHIVAMTGDGVNDAAALRAAHIGVAMGVTGTDVAKEAADVVLTDDDFSTIVRAVREGRSLYDNIVTFVRFQLSTNIGAILTLLAAVLTGLPTPMTAIQLLWVNIIMDGPPAMALGIDPPRGDVMSRPPRPPSERILDSRRLTVIVRAGLVMTAGTLAVFALGRRYTDEATAATMAFTTFVLFQLCNALAARSEDGPVLGRFQLRNRTLWICLGAVLVLQVVAVQVPFAQGVFDTVALDAAQWAVCLAVASTVLLAEQAWRSGRARSAHRRARG
;
A
#
# COMPACT_ATOMS: atom_id res chain seq x y z
N MET A 1 -11.17 20.62 46.52
CA MET A 1 -11.36 19.17 46.70
C MET A 1 -10.16 18.49 46.02
N PRO A 2 -9.38 17.66 46.72
CA PRO A 2 -8.19 17.01 46.13
C PRO A 2 -8.61 15.88 45.19
N ARG A 3 -7.87 15.74 44.07
CA ARG A 3 -8.04 14.69 43.06
C ARG A 3 -7.72 13.32 43.66
N PRO A 4 -8.45 12.25 43.27
CA PRO A 4 -8.10 10.89 43.68
C PRO A 4 -6.95 10.36 42.85
N THR A 5 -5.94 9.80 43.53
CA THR A 5 -4.85 9.02 42.97
C THR A 5 -5.37 7.72 42.30
N PRO A 6 -4.95 7.36 41.06
CA PRO A 6 -5.32 6.09 40.47
C PRO A 6 -4.45 4.96 41.04
N THR A 7 -5.09 3.98 41.65
CA THR A 7 -4.47 2.68 41.99
C THR A 7 -4.34 1.83 40.73
N ALA A 8 -3.10 1.60 40.28
CA ALA A 8 -2.76 0.65 39.26
C ALA A 8 -2.57 -0.75 39.88
N SER A 9 -3.32 -1.73 39.39
CA SER A 9 -2.97 -3.15 39.53
C SER A 9 -3.28 -3.90 38.23
N GLY A 10 -2.24 -4.14 37.42
CA GLY A 10 -2.22 -5.09 36.31
C GLY A 10 -1.17 -6.19 36.60
N PRO A 11 -1.40 -7.44 36.20
CA PRO A 11 -0.55 -8.56 36.63
C PRO A 11 0.66 -8.72 35.68
N GLY A 12 1.87 -8.76 36.26
CA GLY A 12 3.05 -9.38 35.63
C GLY A 12 4.22 -8.44 35.28
N GLY A 13 4.61 -7.56 36.21
CA GLY A 13 5.90 -6.86 36.14
C GLY A 13 6.59 -6.91 37.52
N ALA A 14 7.91 -7.03 37.51
CA ALA A 14 8.74 -6.95 38.72
C ALA A 14 8.42 -5.69 39.51
N PRO A 15 8.64 -5.66 40.86
CA PRO A 15 8.18 -4.58 41.71
C PRO A 15 8.92 -3.26 41.46
N GLY A 16 8.22 -2.29 40.96
CA GLY A 16 8.21 -0.88 41.23
C GLY A 16 9.51 -0.07 41.20
N ARG A 17 10.05 0.26 40.03
CA ARG A 17 10.66 1.59 39.84
C ARG A 17 9.62 2.48 39.14
N THR A 18 9.32 3.62 39.74
CA THR A 18 8.55 4.67 39.06
C THR A 18 9.44 5.13 37.87
N PRO A 19 8.93 5.11 36.62
CA PRO A 19 9.74 5.57 35.51
C PRO A 19 10.15 7.04 35.71
N PRO A 20 11.39 7.43 35.31
CA PRO A 20 11.85 8.82 35.46
C PRO A 20 10.90 9.79 34.74
N GLU A 21 10.75 11.00 35.26
CA GLU A 21 9.93 12.02 34.61
C GLU A 21 10.61 12.56 33.34
N PRO A 22 9.85 12.92 32.29
CA PRO A 22 10.38 13.64 31.12
C PRO A 22 11.04 14.96 31.53
N VAL A 23 11.99 15.43 30.73
CA VAL A 23 12.60 16.75 30.97
C VAL A 23 11.51 17.82 30.95
N ALA A 24 11.15 18.35 32.13
CA ALA A 24 10.10 19.34 32.26
C ALA A 24 10.42 20.58 31.45
N HIS A 25 9.49 21.00 30.58
CA HIS A 25 9.62 22.23 29.78
C HIS A 25 10.86 22.27 28.89
N ALA A 26 11.29 21.16 28.27
CA ALA A 26 12.42 21.07 27.38
C ALA A 26 12.41 22.16 26.27
N TYR A 27 11.23 22.60 25.84
CA TYR A 27 11.05 23.65 24.83
C TYR A 27 11.54 25.05 25.27
N ARG A 28 11.68 25.27 26.58
CA ARG A 28 12.17 26.57 27.15
C ARG A 28 13.68 26.61 27.38
N ARG A 29 14.34 25.46 27.27
CA ARG A 29 15.74 25.28 27.59
C ARG A 29 16.57 25.29 26.33
N ASP A 30 17.83 25.71 26.43
CA ASP A 30 18.76 25.55 25.33
C ASP A 30 19.03 24.09 25.06
N ALA A 31 19.36 23.77 23.78
CA ALA A 31 19.62 22.38 23.35
C ALA A 31 20.75 21.72 24.15
N ALA A 32 21.81 22.48 24.45
CA ALA A 32 22.94 22.02 25.28
C ALA A 32 22.49 21.69 26.72
N GLU A 33 21.68 22.53 27.34
CA GLU A 33 21.14 22.31 28.70
C GLU A 33 20.25 21.02 28.72
N VAL A 34 19.45 20.78 27.68
CA VAL A 34 18.63 19.56 27.58
C VAL A 34 19.50 18.32 27.40
N ALA A 35 20.57 18.41 26.61
CA ALA A 35 21.52 17.32 26.42
C ALA A 35 22.26 16.99 27.73
N ASP A 36 22.72 18.03 28.48
CA ASP A 36 23.35 17.87 29.80
C ASP A 36 22.38 17.20 30.82
N LEU A 37 21.12 17.65 30.88
CA LEU A 37 20.10 17.05 31.76
C LEU A 37 19.80 15.58 31.44
N LEU A 38 19.97 15.18 30.20
CA LEU A 38 19.79 13.80 29.73
C LEU A 38 21.12 13.02 29.74
N ASP A 39 22.23 13.61 30.17
CA ASP A 39 23.56 13.02 30.22
C ASP A 39 23.93 12.39 28.85
N VAL A 40 23.87 13.22 27.78
CA VAL A 40 24.19 12.81 26.43
C VAL A 40 25.00 13.87 25.71
N ASP A 41 26.10 13.44 25.07
CA ASP A 41 26.83 14.26 24.09
C ASP A 41 26.17 14.12 22.71
N PRO A 42 25.61 15.18 22.12
CA PRO A 42 24.98 15.10 20.82
C PRO A 42 25.91 14.62 19.68
N ALA A 43 27.24 14.84 19.83
CA ALA A 43 28.22 14.40 18.83
C ALA A 43 28.49 12.89 18.87
N ALA A 44 28.46 12.27 20.04
CA ALA A 44 28.71 10.85 20.25
C ALA A 44 27.40 10.04 20.34
N GLY A 45 26.30 10.63 20.81
CA GLY A 45 25.07 9.96 21.15
C GLY A 45 25.19 9.08 22.39
N LEU A 46 24.10 8.37 22.74
CA LEU A 46 24.12 7.40 23.83
C LEU A 46 24.98 6.18 23.48
N SER A 47 25.59 5.55 24.48
CA SER A 47 26.13 4.21 24.28
C SER A 47 25.02 3.17 24.16
N THR A 48 25.24 2.12 23.37
CA THR A 48 24.24 1.03 23.21
C THR A 48 23.85 0.40 24.55
N ALA A 49 24.80 0.32 25.50
CA ALA A 49 24.54 -0.23 26.84
C ALA A 49 23.64 0.70 27.67
N GLU A 50 23.83 2.03 27.57
CA GLU A 50 22.99 3.03 28.25
C GLU A 50 21.58 3.05 27.65
N ALA A 51 21.45 3.06 26.32
CA ALA A 51 20.16 2.95 25.65
C ALA A 51 19.37 1.70 26.09
N GLY A 52 20.03 0.56 26.25
CA GLY A 52 19.42 -0.66 26.78
C GLY A 52 18.95 -0.54 28.24
N ARG A 53 19.70 0.17 29.10
CA ARG A 53 19.28 0.45 30.48
C ARG A 53 18.04 1.36 30.52
N ARG A 54 18.08 2.45 29.74
CA ARG A 54 16.95 3.40 29.63
C ARG A 54 15.70 2.73 29.07
N ALA A 55 15.84 1.83 28.08
CA ALA A 55 14.71 1.08 27.55
C ALA A 55 14.01 0.22 28.61
N ALA A 56 14.76 -0.32 29.60
CA ALA A 56 14.18 -1.06 30.70
C ALA A 56 13.41 -0.16 31.70
N ASP A 57 13.87 1.08 31.91
CA ASP A 57 13.27 2.03 32.84
C ASP A 57 12.10 2.82 32.22
N TRP A 58 12.19 3.21 30.94
CA TRP A 58 11.21 4.03 30.22
C TRP A 58 10.15 3.22 29.47
N GLY A 59 10.45 1.97 29.12
CA GLY A 59 9.60 1.15 28.25
C GLY A 59 9.75 1.48 26.77
N ALA A 60 8.96 0.79 25.94
CA ALA A 60 8.98 0.98 24.50
C ALA A 60 8.35 2.33 24.08
N ASN A 61 8.88 2.94 23.03
CA ASN A 61 8.30 4.14 22.41
C ASN A 61 7.10 3.72 21.54
N GLU A 62 6.00 3.39 22.19
CA GLU A 62 4.75 2.98 21.56
C GLU A 62 3.56 3.69 22.21
N LEU A 63 2.57 4.08 21.43
CA LEU A 63 1.30 4.53 21.95
C LEU A 63 0.54 3.32 22.51
N ALA A 64 -0.03 3.44 23.69
CA ALA A 64 -0.75 2.34 24.33
C ALA A 64 -1.91 1.89 23.44
N GLU A 65 -1.84 0.67 22.95
CA GLU A 65 -3.00 0.04 22.32
C GLU A 65 -4.16 -0.07 23.34
N PRO A 66 -5.42 0.07 22.91
CA PRO A 66 -6.56 -0.21 23.78
C PRO A 66 -6.36 -1.57 24.43
N ALA A 67 -6.56 -1.63 25.77
CA ALA A 67 -6.33 -2.84 26.53
C ALA A 67 -7.04 -4.03 25.86
N ARG A 68 -6.29 -5.05 25.48
CA ARG A 68 -6.82 -6.25 24.82
C ARG A 68 -7.87 -6.87 25.74
N ARG A 69 -9.10 -6.96 25.24
CA ARG A 69 -10.19 -7.61 25.98
C ARG A 69 -9.77 -9.04 26.33
N PRO A 70 -9.95 -9.49 27.59
CA PRO A 70 -9.63 -10.85 28.01
C PRO A 70 -10.29 -11.88 27.10
N GLN A 71 -9.61 -12.98 26.80
CA GLN A 71 -10.10 -13.98 25.83
C GLN A 71 -11.45 -14.60 26.26
N TRP A 72 -11.68 -14.74 27.57
CA TRP A 72 -12.94 -15.26 28.09
C TRP A 72 -14.13 -14.29 27.89
N LEU A 73 -13.89 -12.95 27.93
CA LEU A 73 -14.92 -11.97 27.59
C LEU A 73 -15.28 -12.01 26.09
N ARG A 74 -14.30 -12.25 25.22
CA ARG A 74 -14.55 -12.45 23.79
C ARG A 74 -15.36 -13.71 23.51
N LEU A 75 -15.10 -14.79 24.24
CA LEU A 75 -15.95 -15.97 24.19
C LEU A 75 -17.38 -15.65 24.64
N LEU A 76 -17.53 -14.85 25.70
CA LEU A 76 -18.85 -14.40 26.16
C LEU A 76 -19.52 -13.43 25.18
N ASP A 77 -18.75 -12.60 24.47
CA ASP A 77 -19.32 -11.73 23.43
C ASP A 77 -19.98 -12.52 22.28
N GLN A 78 -19.57 -13.78 22.03
CA GLN A 78 -20.27 -14.66 21.11
C GLN A 78 -21.73 -14.90 21.55
N PHE A 79 -21.99 -14.96 22.85
CA PHE A 79 -23.34 -15.15 23.42
C PHE A 79 -24.22 -13.90 23.38
N ARG A 80 -23.67 -12.72 23.06
CA ARG A 80 -24.45 -11.46 22.93
C ARG A 80 -25.17 -11.33 21.58
N SER A 81 -24.96 -12.27 20.65
CA SER A 81 -25.72 -12.33 19.41
C SER A 81 -27.20 -12.61 19.72
N TRP A 82 -28.10 -11.81 19.15
CA TRP A 82 -29.54 -12.02 19.25
C TRP A 82 -29.96 -13.43 18.81
N LEU A 83 -29.20 -14.00 17.91
CA LEU A 83 -29.34 -15.35 17.38
C LEU A 83 -29.15 -16.43 18.42
N ILE A 84 -28.05 -16.33 19.16
CA ILE A 84 -27.74 -17.21 20.28
C ILE A 84 -28.78 -17.02 21.39
N GLY A 85 -29.32 -15.81 21.51
CA GLY A 85 -30.47 -15.53 22.39
C GLY A 85 -31.71 -16.34 22.03
N ILE A 86 -32.02 -16.49 20.73
CA ILE A 86 -33.13 -17.35 20.25
C ILE A 86 -32.85 -18.81 20.55
N LEU A 87 -31.64 -19.31 20.28
CA LEU A 87 -31.23 -20.68 20.57
C LEU A 87 -31.29 -21.00 22.07
N LEU A 88 -30.84 -20.07 22.90
CA LEU A 88 -30.93 -20.22 24.33
C LEU A 88 -32.39 -20.24 24.79
N GLY A 89 -33.23 -19.37 24.21
CA GLY A 89 -34.68 -19.39 24.45
C GLY A 89 -35.31 -20.72 24.03
N ALA A 90 -34.85 -21.30 22.91
CA ALA A 90 -35.27 -22.60 22.44
C ALA A 90 -34.90 -23.74 23.42
N ALA A 91 -33.62 -23.75 23.89
CA ALA A 91 -33.18 -24.74 24.87
C ALA A 91 -33.95 -24.65 26.18
N VAL A 92 -34.23 -23.43 26.66
CA VAL A 92 -35.06 -23.22 27.85
C VAL A 92 -36.48 -23.69 27.63
N LEU A 93 -37.10 -23.39 26.48
CA LEU A 93 -38.45 -23.79 26.11
C LEU A 93 -38.57 -25.32 26.00
N ALA A 94 -37.61 -25.98 25.36
CA ALA A 94 -37.56 -27.43 25.30
C ALA A 94 -37.49 -28.09 26.70
N GLY A 95 -36.67 -27.49 27.58
CA GLY A 95 -36.59 -27.93 28.99
C GLY A 95 -37.88 -27.72 29.78
N ILE A 96 -38.65 -26.66 29.54
CA ILE A 96 -39.94 -26.38 30.17
C ILE A 96 -41.01 -27.37 29.69
N ILE A 97 -41.00 -27.69 28.40
CA ILE A 97 -41.93 -28.66 27.80
C ILE A 97 -41.64 -30.11 28.26
N GLY A 98 -40.47 -30.35 28.86
CA GLY A 98 -40.07 -31.66 29.36
C GLY A 98 -39.20 -32.46 28.39
N ASP A 99 -38.84 -31.91 27.26
CA ASP A 99 -37.88 -32.51 26.32
C ASP A 99 -36.43 -32.16 26.70
N LEU A 100 -36.00 -32.83 27.78
CA LEU A 100 -34.66 -32.63 28.33
C LEU A 100 -33.54 -33.01 27.32
N ARG A 101 -33.82 -33.92 26.42
CA ARG A 101 -32.89 -34.37 25.40
C ARG A 101 -32.61 -33.26 24.39
N ASP A 102 -33.63 -32.67 23.78
CA ASP A 102 -33.50 -31.56 22.85
C ASP A 102 -32.87 -30.34 23.52
N ALA A 103 -33.25 -30.03 24.75
CA ALA A 103 -32.65 -28.92 25.55
C ALA A 103 -31.12 -29.10 25.71
N VAL A 104 -30.66 -30.31 26.07
CA VAL A 104 -29.22 -30.63 26.23
C VAL A 104 -28.50 -30.56 24.90
N VAL A 105 -29.05 -31.15 23.84
CA VAL A 105 -28.40 -31.16 22.51
C VAL A 105 -28.30 -29.74 21.95
N ILE A 106 -29.35 -28.94 22.00
CA ILE A 106 -29.32 -27.53 21.56
C ILE A 106 -28.26 -26.76 22.34
N THR A 107 -28.16 -26.97 23.66
CA THR A 107 -27.13 -26.32 24.50
C THR A 107 -25.71 -26.74 24.12
N VAL A 108 -25.46 -28.03 23.89
CA VAL A 108 -24.14 -28.55 23.47
C VAL A 108 -23.76 -27.97 22.11
N VAL A 109 -24.68 -27.96 21.15
CA VAL A 109 -24.44 -27.43 19.82
C VAL A 109 -24.17 -25.91 19.88
N LEU A 110 -24.90 -25.16 20.71
CA LEU A 110 -24.69 -23.75 20.97
C LEU A 110 -23.28 -23.49 21.52
N LEU A 111 -22.81 -24.28 22.49
CA LEU A 111 -21.44 -24.18 23.03
C LEU A 111 -20.39 -24.51 21.97
N VAL A 112 -20.59 -25.54 21.17
CA VAL A 112 -19.70 -25.93 20.07
C VAL A 112 -19.61 -24.79 19.03
N ASN A 113 -20.74 -24.21 18.65
CA ASN A 113 -20.79 -23.10 17.70
C ASN A 113 -20.07 -21.85 18.25
N ALA A 114 -20.34 -21.47 19.49
CA ALA A 114 -19.65 -20.35 20.14
C ALA A 114 -18.13 -20.58 20.19
N PHE A 115 -17.70 -21.82 20.44
CA PHE A 115 -16.28 -22.17 20.45
C PHE A 115 -15.66 -22.14 19.05
N ILE A 116 -16.34 -22.66 18.03
CA ILE A 116 -15.88 -22.59 16.63
C ILE A 116 -15.80 -21.13 16.18
N GLY A 117 -16.81 -20.30 16.45
CA GLY A 117 -16.80 -18.87 16.16
C GLY A 117 -15.64 -18.15 16.81
N PHE A 118 -15.37 -18.41 18.07
CA PHE A 118 -14.22 -17.89 18.81
C PHE A 118 -12.88 -18.29 18.18
N LEU A 119 -12.71 -19.56 17.78
CA LEU A 119 -11.49 -20.02 17.12
C LEU A 119 -11.26 -19.35 15.77
N GLN A 120 -12.33 -19.16 14.99
CA GLN A 120 -12.28 -18.51 13.68
C GLN A 120 -11.91 -17.02 13.82
N GLU A 121 -12.53 -16.28 14.73
CA GLU A 121 -12.24 -14.88 15.01
C GLU A 121 -10.78 -14.69 15.47
N ARG A 122 -10.32 -15.55 16.39
CA ARG A 122 -8.94 -15.56 16.86
C ARG A 122 -7.92 -15.83 15.74
N ARG A 123 -8.27 -16.67 14.76
CA ARG A 123 -7.42 -16.96 13.61
C ARG A 123 -7.32 -15.75 12.66
N ALA A 124 -8.44 -15.08 12.41
CA ALA A 124 -8.50 -13.87 11.60
C ALA A 124 -7.68 -12.72 12.23
N GLU A 125 -7.84 -12.46 13.53
CA GLU A 125 -7.08 -11.44 14.26
C GLU A 125 -5.57 -11.70 14.21
N ARG A 126 -5.13 -12.94 14.44
CA ARG A 126 -3.69 -13.28 14.39
C ARG A 126 -3.07 -13.02 13.03
N SER A 127 -3.81 -13.28 11.95
CA SER A 127 -3.34 -13.01 10.60
C SER A 127 -3.17 -11.51 10.35
N LEU A 128 -4.07 -10.69 10.84
CA LEU A 128 -3.99 -9.22 10.76
C LEU A 128 -2.85 -8.66 11.62
N GLU A 129 -2.66 -9.18 12.83
CA GLU A 129 -1.58 -8.76 13.74
C GLU A 129 -0.19 -9.07 13.14
N ALA A 130 -0.03 -10.23 12.53
CA ALA A 130 1.23 -10.60 11.85
C ALA A 130 1.58 -9.61 10.72
N LEU A 131 0.56 -9.10 10.00
CA LEU A 131 0.74 -8.11 8.92
C LEU A 131 1.13 -6.72 9.46
N ARG A 132 0.50 -6.29 10.56
CA ARG A 132 0.85 -5.01 11.20
C ARG A 132 2.32 -4.97 11.66
N ARG A 133 2.87 -6.11 12.09
CA ARG A 133 4.29 -6.22 12.49
C ARG A 133 5.28 -6.10 11.31
N MET A 134 4.84 -6.21 10.08
CA MET A 134 5.70 -6.03 8.90
C MET A 134 5.96 -4.55 8.57
N LEU A 135 5.19 -3.62 9.16
CA LEU A 135 5.32 -2.16 9.00
C LEU A 135 5.83 -1.55 10.31
N VAL A 136 7.06 -1.89 10.70
CA VAL A 136 7.68 -1.28 11.88
C VAL A 136 8.38 0.00 11.44
N PRO A 137 8.00 1.19 11.97
CA PRO A 137 8.73 2.43 11.73
C PRO A 137 10.18 2.29 12.21
N THR A 138 11.12 2.82 11.46
CA THR A 138 12.54 2.87 11.82
C THR A 138 12.98 4.30 12.05
N ALA A 139 14.06 4.51 12.79
CA ALA A 139 14.67 5.81 13.02
C ALA A 139 16.19 5.70 12.87
N ARG A 140 16.79 6.72 12.29
CA ARG A 140 18.25 6.87 12.23
C ARG A 140 18.72 7.55 13.52
N VAL A 141 19.56 6.88 14.27
CA VAL A 141 20.09 7.38 15.55
C VAL A 141 21.60 7.38 15.55
N ARG A 142 22.18 8.35 16.27
CA ARG A 142 23.60 8.35 16.58
C ARG A 142 23.79 7.67 17.94
N ARG A 143 24.47 6.51 17.97
CA ARG A 143 24.86 5.78 19.17
C ARG A 143 26.31 5.32 19.04
N ASP A 144 27.06 5.37 20.14
CA ASP A 144 28.51 5.01 20.16
C ASP A 144 29.34 5.78 19.11
N GLY A 145 28.95 7.02 18.74
CA GLY A 145 29.58 7.84 17.69
C GLY A 145 29.23 7.45 16.25
N GLU A 146 28.42 6.41 16.04
CA GLU A 146 28.03 5.92 14.71
C GLU A 146 26.53 6.14 14.45
N VAL A 147 26.21 6.45 13.20
CA VAL A 147 24.80 6.50 12.74
C VAL A 147 24.31 5.11 12.38
N ARG A 148 23.26 4.68 13.01
CA ARG A 148 22.63 3.37 12.75
C ARG A 148 21.10 3.47 12.72
N THR A 149 20.48 2.54 12.01
CA THR A 149 19.01 2.45 11.94
C THR A 149 18.51 1.50 13.02
N VAL A 150 17.57 1.96 13.83
CA VAL A 150 16.90 1.17 14.87
C VAL A 150 15.39 1.18 14.66
N ALA A 151 14.68 0.23 15.25
CA ALA A 151 13.22 0.31 15.27
C ALA A 151 12.77 1.51 16.13
N ALA A 152 11.83 2.33 15.64
CA ALA A 152 11.37 3.52 16.37
C ALA A 152 10.89 3.21 17.80
N ARG A 153 10.35 2.00 18.05
CA ARG A 153 9.95 1.52 19.38
C ARG A 153 11.12 1.36 20.38
N GLU A 154 12.36 1.31 19.89
CA GLU A 154 13.57 1.15 20.71
C GLU A 154 14.19 2.48 21.11
N LEU A 155 13.57 3.60 20.72
CA LEU A 155 14.00 4.93 21.09
C LEU A 155 13.76 5.19 22.58
N VAL A 156 14.75 5.86 23.18
CA VAL A 156 14.70 6.25 24.59
C VAL A 156 15.05 7.74 24.71
N PRO A 157 14.60 8.43 25.78
CA PRO A 157 15.05 9.79 26.05
C PRO A 157 16.58 9.89 26.16
N GLY A 158 17.14 10.85 25.42
CA GLY A 158 18.58 11.03 25.25
C GLY A 158 19.13 10.46 23.92
N ASP A 159 18.36 9.69 23.15
CA ASP A 159 18.80 9.31 21.79
C ASP A 159 18.91 10.55 20.90
N VAL A 160 19.96 10.58 20.08
CA VAL A 160 20.14 11.61 19.05
C VAL A 160 19.59 11.06 17.73
N VAL A 161 18.48 11.63 17.26
CA VAL A 161 17.78 11.20 16.03
C VAL A 161 18.11 12.17 14.91
N LEU A 162 18.47 11.60 13.74
CA LEU A 162 18.74 12.34 12.51
C LEU A 162 17.52 12.24 11.58
N LEU A 163 17.05 13.39 11.09
CA LEU A 163 15.84 13.50 10.27
C LEU A 163 16.10 14.31 9.01
N GLU A 164 15.46 13.92 7.92
CA GLU A 164 15.48 14.60 6.63
C GLU A 164 14.06 14.85 6.12
N ALA A 165 13.93 15.72 5.12
CA ALA A 165 12.63 15.96 4.47
C ALA A 165 11.99 14.64 4.00
N GLY A 166 10.75 14.40 4.42
CA GLY A 166 10.03 13.14 4.18
C GLY A 166 10.03 12.16 5.35
N ASP A 167 10.91 12.35 6.33
CA ASP A 167 10.92 11.55 7.55
C ASP A 167 9.77 11.97 8.48
N ARG A 168 9.28 10.99 9.21
CA ARG A 168 8.35 11.19 10.29
C ARG A 168 9.10 11.27 11.62
N VAL A 169 8.75 12.25 12.43
CA VAL A 169 9.32 12.41 13.75
C VAL A 169 8.90 11.24 14.65
N PRO A 170 9.82 10.39 15.12
CA PRO A 170 9.49 9.13 15.79
C PRO A 170 9.19 9.28 17.28
N ALA A 171 9.55 10.42 17.89
CA ALA A 171 9.37 10.74 19.31
C ALA A 171 9.40 12.26 19.52
N ASP A 172 8.98 12.77 20.65
CA ASP A 172 9.17 14.21 20.94
C ASP A 172 10.63 14.48 21.27
N GLY A 173 11.18 15.54 20.67
CA GLY A 173 12.61 15.86 20.83
C GLY A 173 12.92 17.36 20.75
N ARG A 174 14.02 17.75 21.38
CA ARG A 174 14.60 19.10 21.33
C ARG A 174 15.58 19.18 20.16
N LEU A 175 15.40 20.17 19.27
CA LEU A 175 16.30 20.39 18.14
C LEU A 175 17.69 20.81 18.61
N VAL A 176 18.71 20.14 18.10
CA VAL A 176 20.13 20.47 18.28
C VAL A 176 20.67 21.11 17.00
N VAL A 177 20.31 20.59 15.84
CA VAL A 177 20.65 21.15 14.53
C VAL A 177 19.35 21.33 13.74
N ALA A 178 19.22 22.47 13.07
CA ALA A 178 18.09 22.78 12.19
C ALA A 178 18.59 23.54 10.95
N GLU A 179 18.57 22.86 9.79
CA GLU A 179 18.95 23.40 8.50
C GLU A 179 17.71 23.56 7.62
N SER A 180 17.14 24.77 7.54
CA SER A 180 15.95 25.10 6.76
C SER A 180 14.77 24.18 7.06
N VAL A 181 14.53 23.83 8.32
CA VAL A 181 13.56 22.84 8.76
C VAL A 181 12.15 23.41 8.75
N GLU A 182 11.25 22.76 8.03
CA GLU A 182 9.81 22.97 8.06
C GLU A 182 9.08 21.66 8.39
N VAL A 183 8.05 21.76 9.25
CA VAL A 183 7.34 20.56 9.78
C VAL A 183 5.84 20.74 9.63
N ALA A 184 5.17 19.75 9.09
CA ALA A 184 3.72 19.67 9.06
C ALA A 184 3.18 19.20 10.41
N GLU A 185 2.58 20.11 11.17
CA GLU A 185 2.05 19.88 12.52
C GLU A 185 0.51 19.85 12.56
N ALA A 186 -0.15 19.81 11.41
CA ALA A 186 -1.60 19.87 11.29
C ALA A 186 -2.36 18.88 12.19
N ALA A 187 -1.78 17.71 12.43
CA ALA A 187 -2.37 16.68 13.30
C ALA A 187 -2.42 17.07 14.79
N LEU A 188 -1.54 18.02 15.22
CA LEU A 188 -1.44 18.49 16.60
C LEU A 188 -2.06 19.88 16.80
N THR A 189 -1.83 20.78 15.84
CA THR A 189 -2.19 22.19 15.96
C THR A 189 -3.48 22.54 15.22
N GLY A 190 -3.88 21.74 14.25
CA GLY A 190 -4.97 22.01 13.32
C GLY A 190 -4.59 22.96 12.17
N GLU A 191 -3.38 23.56 12.19
CA GLU A 191 -2.91 24.49 11.17
C GLU A 191 -2.36 23.73 9.96
N SER A 192 -2.87 24.02 8.76
CA SER A 192 -2.53 23.27 7.54
C SER A 192 -1.16 23.62 6.95
N GLN A 193 -0.58 24.79 7.32
CA GLN A 193 0.71 25.24 6.79
C GLN A 193 1.87 24.66 7.60
N PRO A 194 2.96 24.24 6.94
CA PRO A 194 4.18 23.82 7.64
C PRO A 194 4.75 24.94 8.50
N VAL A 195 5.25 24.56 9.67
CA VAL A 195 5.84 25.48 10.65
C VAL A 195 7.37 25.44 10.53
N ALA A 196 8.00 26.60 10.36
CA ALA A 196 9.46 26.71 10.37
C ALA A 196 9.99 26.46 11.80
N LYS A 197 11.01 25.59 11.91
CA LYS A 197 11.64 25.21 13.17
C LYS A 197 13.05 25.76 13.30
N THR A 198 13.44 26.09 14.53
CA THR A 198 14.76 26.65 14.86
C THR A 198 15.31 25.98 16.10
N THR A 199 16.58 26.16 16.39
CA THR A 199 17.20 25.72 17.65
C THR A 199 16.97 26.66 18.83
N ALA A 200 16.27 27.78 18.65
CA ALA A 200 16.01 28.74 19.71
C ALA A 200 15.01 28.21 20.74
N PRO A 201 15.17 28.50 22.04
CA PRO A 201 14.18 28.14 23.07
C PRO A 201 12.90 28.97 22.90
N ALA A 202 11.75 28.37 23.13
CA ALA A 202 10.45 29.03 23.04
C ALA A 202 10.05 29.62 24.39
N GLY A 203 9.53 30.86 24.41
CA GLY A 203 8.95 31.49 25.62
C GLY A 203 9.95 31.82 26.72
N ALA A 204 11.16 32.29 26.38
CA ALA A 204 12.15 32.77 27.32
C ALA A 204 11.59 33.97 28.15
N GLY A 205 11.29 33.75 29.44
CA GLY A 205 10.91 34.78 30.40
C GLY A 205 9.46 34.79 30.91
N GLY A 206 8.59 33.85 30.53
CA GLY A 206 7.21 33.76 31.02
C GLY A 206 6.92 32.48 31.84
N GLU A 207 6.06 32.57 32.88
CA GLU A 207 5.63 31.40 33.66
C GLU A 207 4.48 30.62 32.96
N ALA A 208 3.72 31.23 32.05
CA ALA A 208 2.57 30.60 31.38
C ALA A 208 3.02 29.52 30.37
N PRO A 209 2.31 28.40 30.27
CA PRO A 209 2.62 27.34 29.30
C PRO A 209 2.59 27.88 27.86
N VAL A 210 3.64 27.59 27.05
CA VAL A 210 3.69 27.97 25.63
C VAL A 210 2.83 26.98 24.83
N PRO A 211 1.89 27.45 23.98
CA PRO A 211 1.11 26.57 23.11
C PRO A 211 2.01 25.71 22.22
N VAL A 212 1.55 24.50 21.87
CA VAL A 212 2.34 23.54 21.06
C VAL A 212 2.80 24.17 19.74
N ALA A 213 1.93 24.91 19.05
CA ALA A 213 2.21 25.58 17.80
C ALA A 213 3.35 26.64 17.89
N GLU A 214 3.61 27.19 19.05
CA GLU A 214 4.63 28.22 19.27
C GLU A 214 5.98 27.65 19.74
N ARG A 215 6.09 26.33 19.94
CA ARG A 215 7.31 25.65 20.39
C ARG A 215 8.21 25.34 19.20
N THR A 216 8.81 26.38 18.62
CA THR A 216 9.64 26.29 17.40
C THR A 216 10.91 25.47 17.58
N GLY A 217 11.42 25.28 18.80
CA GLY A 217 12.61 24.48 19.10
C GLY A 217 12.36 23.00 19.36
N THR A 218 11.13 22.50 19.18
CA THR A 218 10.74 21.13 19.47
C THR A 218 10.11 20.46 18.26
N LEU A 219 10.47 19.21 18.03
CA LEU A 219 9.78 18.31 17.10
C LEU A 219 8.85 17.37 17.88
N PHE A 220 7.69 17.08 17.33
CA PHE A 220 6.66 16.27 17.97
C PHE A 220 6.45 14.96 17.26
N MET A 221 6.27 13.89 18.02
CA MET A 221 5.96 12.56 17.50
C MET A 221 4.79 12.62 16.49
N ASN A 222 4.91 11.86 15.44
CA ASN A 222 3.90 11.75 14.40
C ASN A 222 3.71 12.99 13.50
N THR A 223 4.55 14.02 13.62
CA THR A 223 4.64 15.10 12.64
C THR A 223 5.63 14.73 11.54
N ALA A 224 5.63 15.46 10.43
CA ALA A 224 6.43 15.14 9.26
C ALA A 224 7.32 16.31 8.87
N LEU A 225 8.62 16.06 8.63
CA LEU A 225 9.51 17.04 8.03
C LEU A 225 9.11 17.21 6.55
N THR A 226 8.73 18.41 6.17
CA THR A 226 8.41 18.76 4.78
C THR A 226 9.62 19.32 4.05
N ARG A 227 10.59 19.91 4.80
CA ARG A 227 11.80 20.50 4.24
C ARG A 227 12.95 20.47 5.24
N GLY A 228 14.18 20.42 4.73
CA GLY A 228 15.42 20.59 5.50
C GLY A 228 15.93 19.32 6.16
N ARG A 229 16.93 19.52 7.04
CA ARG A 229 17.55 18.47 7.86
C ARG A 229 17.56 18.88 9.31
N ALA A 230 17.37 17.91 10.21
CA ALA A 230 17.34 18.14 11.65
C ALA A 230 18.09 17.06 12.41
N GLU A 231 18.74 17.47 13.51
CA GLU A 231 19.16 16.56 14.57
C GLU A 231 18.43 16.95 15.85
N MET A 232 17.86 15.97 16.55
CA MET A 232 17.16 16.22 17.81
C MET A 232 17.58 15.25 18.88
N VAL A 233 17.60 15.69 20.14
CA VAL A 233 17.68 14.81 21.31
C VAL A 233 16.27 14.46 21.76
N VAL A 234 15.96 13.16 21.86
CA VAL A 234 14.66 12.67 22.32
C VAL A 234 14.42 13.08 23.76
N THR A 235 13.30 13.73 24.02
CA THR A 235 12.91 14.22 25.38
C THR A 235 11.75 13.45 25.97
N ALA A 236 10.84 12.91 25.15
CA ALA A 236 9.72 12.09 25.60
C ALA A 236 9.37 11.01 24.55
N THR A 237 8.89 9.86 25.04
CA THR A 237 8.54 8.69 24.23
C THR A 237 7.14 8.16 24.57
N GLY A 238 6.49 7.51 23.60
CA GLY A 238 5.21 6.80 23.75
C GLY A 238 4.08 7.68 24.31
N MET A 239 3.42 7.19 25.34
CA MET A 239 2.27 7.90 25.95
C MET A 239 2.61 9.23 26.65
N ARG A 240 3.90 9.55 26.78
CA ARG A 240 4.39 10.81 27.39
C ARG A 240 4.66 11.90 26.38
N THR A 241 4.53 11.63 25.09
CA THR A 241 4.59 12.61 23.99
C THR A 241 3.28 13.44 23.96
N GLU A 242 3.30 14.58 23.30
CA GLU A 242 2.08 15.41 23.09
C GLU A 242 0.99 14.59 22.37
N VAL A 243 1.38 13.77 21.37
CA VAL A 243 0.45 12.84 20.69
C VAL A 243 -0.08 11.77 21.64
N GLY A 244 0.77 11.27 22.54
CA GLY A 244 0.35 10.30 23.58
C GLY A 244 -0.71 10.87 24.51
N ALA A 245 -0.60 12.14 24.90
CA ALA A 245 -1.60 12.84 25.71
C ALA A 245 -2.95 12.99 24.97
N ILE A 246 -2.93 13.27 23.67
CA ILE A 246 -4.13 13.33 22.82
C ILE A 246 -4.75 11.93 22.65
N ALA A 247 -3.92 10.91 22.42
CA ALA A 247 -4.37 9.52 22.25
C ALA A 247 -5.10 9.01 23.50
N GLU A 248 -4.65 9.38 24.70
CA GLU A 248 -5.33 9.06 25.96
C GLU A 248 -6.73 9.72 26.05
N ALA A 249 -6.87 10.95 25.58
CA ALA A 249 -8.14 11.68 25.55
C ALA A 249 -9.14 11.11 24.51
N LEU A 250 -8.65 10.53 23.40
CA LEU A 250 -9.46 10.03 22.28
C LEU A 250 -9.79 8.52 22.35
N ARG A 251 -9.47 7.81 23.40
CA ARG A 251 -9.61 6.33 23.54
C ARG A 251 -11.00 5.74 23.34
N THR A 252 -12.01 6.50 22.96
CA THR A 252 -13.42 6.07 22.85
C THR A 252 -13.95 5.93 21.40
N GLY A 253 -13.17 6.23 20.37
CA GLY A 253 -13.60 6.19 18.97
C GLY A 253 -13.29 4.86 18.28
N GLY A 254 -14.31 4.09 17.86
CA GLY A 254 -14.15 2.90 17.03
C GLY A 254 -13.93 3.23 15.54
N GLU A 255 -13.22 2.36 14.83
CA GLU A 255 -13.00 2.46 13.38
C GLU A 255 -14.34 2.35 12.61
N PRO A 256 -14.64 3.19 11.60
CA PRO A 256 -15.88 3.10 10.84
C PRO A 256 -15.96 1.75 10.08
N PRO A 257 -17.16 1.11 10.02
CA PRO A 257 -17.33 -0.18 9.38
C PRO A 257 -17.10 -0.10 7.86
N SER A 258 -16.51 -1.16 7.27
CA SER A 258 -16.31 -1.23 5.82
C SER A 258 -17.64 -1.30 5.05
N PRO A 259 -17.70 -0.80 3.78
CA PRO A 259 -18.91 -0.86 2.96
C PRO A 259 -19.48 -2.27 2.83
N LEU A 260 -18.62 -3.27 2.68
CA LEU A 260 -19.02 -4.68 2.61
C LEU A 260 -19.69 -5.15 3.92
N ARG A 261 -19.16 -4.75 5.07
CA ARG A 261 -19.76 -5.08 6.38
C ARG A 261 -21.15 -4.45 6.51
N VAL A 262 -21.31 -3.19 6.05
CA VAL A 262 -22.62 -2.52 6.03
C VAL A 262 -23.62 -3.24 5.12
N GLN A 263 -23.18 -3.71 3.94
CA GLN A 263 -24.00 -4.51 3.04
C GLN A 263 -24.41 -5.85 3.66
N MET A 264 -23.47 -6.53 4.36
CA MET A 264 -23.74 -7.79 5.05
C MET A 264 -24.70 -7.61 6.23
N ASP A 265 -24.57 -6.56 7.02
CA ASP A 265 -25.51 -6.24 8.11
C ASP A 265 -26.91 -5.90 7.57
N SER A 266 -26.99 -5.22 6.44
CA SER A 266 -28.24 -4.96 5.71
C SER A 266 -28.89 -6.27 5.20
N LEU A 267 -28.05 -7.17 4.66
CA LEU A 267 -28.50 -8.49 4.21
C LEU A 267 -29.03 -9.32 5.40
N GLY A 268 -28.30 -9.36 6.50
CA GLY A 268 -28.71 -10.04 7.72
C GLY A 268 -30.09 -9.57 8.21
N ARG A 269 -30.32 -8.25 8.25
CA ARG A 269 -31.62 -7.67 8.63
C ARG A 269 -32.76 -8.05 7.69
N ARG A 270 -32.52 -8.11 6.36
CA ARG A 270 -33.53 -8.55 5.38
C ARG A 270 -33.84 -10.03 5.52
N LEU A 271 -32.84 -10.86 5.75
CA LEU A 271 -33.04 -12.29 5.99
C LEU A 271 -33.82 -12.54 7.29
N ALA A 272 -33.51 -11.81 8.35
CA ALA A 272 -34.27 -11.86 9.61
C ALA A 272 -35.76 -11.50 9.42
N LEU A 273 -36.04 -10.48 8.60
CA LEU A 273 -37.42 -10.13 8.25
C LEU A 273 -38.13 -11.24 7.46
N VAL A 274 -37.46 -11.80 6.43
CA VAL A 274 -38.01 -12.92 5.63
C VAL A 274 -38.28 -14.14 6.51
N SER A 275 -37.35 -14.44 7.42
CA SER A 275 -37.47 -15.52 8.41
C SER A 275 -38.63 -15.29 9.36
N GLY A 276 -38.77 -14.08 9.89
CA GLY A 276 -39.89 -13.69 10.76
C GLY A 276 -41.25 -13.87 10.05
N VAL A 277 -41.34 -13.47 8.78
CA VAL A 277 -42.56 -13.68 7.96
C VAL A 277 -42.81 -15.18 7.74
N ALA A 278 -41.78 -15.98 7.47
CA ALA A 278 -41.92 -17.43 7.29
C ALA A 278 -42.38 -18.13 8.58
N VAL A 279 -41.82 -17.76 9.73
CA VAL A 279 -42.22 -18.26 11.05
C VAL A 279 -43.65 -17.86 11.35
N ALA A 280 -44.06 -16.63 11.09
CA ALA A 280 -45.43 -16.18 11.29
C ALA A 280 -46.42 -16.90 10.38
N ALA A 281 -46.07 -17.10 9.11
CA ALA A 281 -46.90 -17.88 8.17
C ALA A 281 -47.03 -19.35 8.60
N TYR A 282 -45.93 -19.98 9.05
CA TYR A 282 -45.93 -21.33 9.58
C TYR A 282 -46.84 -21.40 10.81
N ALA A 283 -46.69 -20.50 11.78
CA ALA A 283 -47.51 -20.48 13.01
C ALA A 283 -48.98 -20.30 12.69
N LEU A 284 -49.33 -19.41 11.76
CA LEU A 284 -50.73 -19.22 11.34
C LEU A 284 -51.37 -20.49 10.75
N VAL A 285 -50.65 -21.21 9.89
CA VAL A 285 -51.11 -22.44 9.24
C VAL A 285 -51.24 -23.56 10.27
N ALA A 286 -50.27 -23.73 11.16
CA ALA A 286 -50.27 -24.75 12.18
C ALA A 286 -51.39 -24.53 13.22
N LEU A 287 -51.63 -23.30 13.64
CA LEU A 287 -52.76 -22.92 14.50
C LEU A 287 -54.10 -23.19 13.82
N ALA A 288 -54.24 -22.82 12.56
CA ALA A 288 -55.44 -23.09 11.78
C ALA A 288 -55.74 -24.61 11.66
N ARG A 289 -54.74 -25.48 11.82
CA ARG A 289 -54.87 -26.94 11.81
C ARG A 289 -55.10 -27.54 13.18
N GLY A 290 -55.03 -26.73 14.25
CA GLY A 290 -55.23 -27.20 15.60
C GLY A 290 -54.03 -27.95 16.21
N GLU A 291 -52.83 -27.70 15.72
CA GLU A 291 -51.60 -28.25 16.30
C GLU A 291 -51.38 -27.72 17.74
N ASP A 292 -50.78 -28.56 18.58
CA ASP A 292 -50.51 -28.17 19.97
C ASP A 292 -49.51 -27.01 20.01
N LEU A 293 -49.72 -26.06 20.96
CA LEU A 293 -48.92 -24.83 21.13
C LEU A 293 -47.47 -25.16 21.47
N ALA A 294 -47.18 -26.25 22.16
CA ALA A 294 -45.82 -26.63 22.53
C ALA A 294 -45.04 -27.13 21.29
N ASP A 295 -45.65 -27.99 20.51
CA ASP A 295 -45.08 -28.49 19.22
C ASP A 295 -44.90 -27.36 18.23
N LEU A 296 -45.88 -26.45 18.14
CA LEU A 296 -45.81 -25.26 17.32
C LEU A 296 -44.59 -24.39 17.71
N ALA A 297 -44.40 -24.16 18.99
CA ALA A 297 -43.29 -23.32 19.48
C ALA A 297 -41.92 -23.93 19.16
N LEU A 298 -41.73 -25.23 19.37
CA LEU A 298 -40.49 -25.96 19.04
C LEU A 298 -40.15 -25.91 17.54
N ARG A 299 -41.15 -26.14 16.69
CA ARG A 299 -41.00 -26.11 15.24
C ARG A 299 -40.79 -24.69 14.71
N ALA A 300 -41.44 -23.68 15.28
CA ALA A 300 -41.23 -22.27 14.96
C ALA A 300 -39.79 -21.83 15.27
N VAL A 301 -39.25 -22.31 16.40
CA VAL A 301 -37.83 -22.09 16.76
C VAL A 301 -36.93 -22.82 15.76
N ALA A 302 -37.21 -24.07 15.39
CA ALA A 302 -36.44 -24.80 14.39
C ALA A 302 -36.37 -24.06 13.06
N LEU A 303 -37.52 -23.52 12.61
CA LEU A 303 -37.58 -22.69 11.39
C LEU A 303 -36.81 -21.39 11.51
N ALA A 304 -36.86 -20.71 12.66
CA ALA A 304 -36.08 -19.49 12.92
C ALA A 304 -34.59 -19.76 12.85
N VAL A 305 -34.13 -20.85 13.45
CA VAL A 305 -32.73 -21.30 13.42
C VAL A 305 -32.28 -21.64 11.99
N ALA A 306 -33.10 -22.43 11.25
CA ALA A 306 -32.81 -22.80 9.87
C ALA A 306 -32.65 -21.60 8.92
N ALA A 307 -33.31 -20.50 9.25
CA ALA A 307 -33.36 -19.31 8.40
C ALA A 307 -32.14 -18.38 8.50
N ILE A 308 -31.29 -18.54 9.52
CA ILE A 308 -30.22 -17.60 9.79
C ILE A 308 -28.86 -18.22 9.45
N PRO A 309 -28.09 -17.58 8.51
CA PRO A 309 -26.75 -18.05 8.14
C PRO A 309 -25.73 -17.63 9.20
N GLU A 310 -25.56 -18.41 10.25
CA GLU A 310 -24.69 -18.12 11.40
C GLU A 310 -23.21 -17.99 11.00
N GLY A 311 -22.75 -18.75 10.00
CA GLY A 311 -21.37 -18.76 9.53
C GLY A 311 -20.96 -17.55 8.67
N LEU A 312 -21.92 -16.75 8.16
CA LEU A 312 -21.64 -15.74 7.14
C LEU A 312 -20.62 -14.66 7.59
N PRO A 313 -20.76 -14.02 8.78
CA PRO A 313 -19.79 -13.01 9.22
C PRO A 313 -18.39 -13.60 9.47
N ALA A 314 -18.30 -14.79 10.01
CA ALA A 314 -17.04 -15.46 10.31
C ALA A 314 -16.31 -15.89 9.01
N VAL A 315 -17.01 -16.45 8.04
CA VAL A 315 -16.46 -16.81 6.72
C VAL A 315 -15.98 -15.56 5.99
N LEU A 316 -16.74 -14.47 6.05
CA LEU A 316 -16.34 -13.19 5.44
C LEU A 316 -15.03 -12.67 6.04
N ALA A 317 -14.95 -12.60 7.37
CA ALA A 317 -13.76 -12.12 8.07
C ALA A 317 -12.54 -12.99 7.75
N LEU A 318 -12.70 -14.31 7.73
CA LEU A 318 -11.63 -15.25 7.38
C LEU A 318 -11.20 -15.09 5.91
N THR A 319 -12.17 -14.97 4.98
CA THR A 319 -11.88 -14.77 3.55
C THR A 319 -11.06 -13.51 3.31
N LEU A 320 -11.46 -12.39 3.93
CA LEU A 320 -10.75 -11.12 3.83
C LEU A 320 -9.35 -11.22 4.46
N ALA A 321 -9.23 -11.80 5.66
CA ALA A 321 -7.94 -11.94 6.34
C ALA A 321 -6.93 -12.79 5.54
N LEU A 322 -7.40 -13.92 4.97
CA LEU A 322 -6.56 -14.77 4.11
C LEU A 322 -6.23 -14.10 2.78
N GLY A 323 -7.14 -13.28 2.24
CA GLY A 323 -6.90 -12.47 1.06
C GLY A 323 -5.79 -11.46 1.28
N VAL A 324 -5.87 -10.68 2.36
CA VAL A 324 -4.84 -9.73 2.77
C VAL A 324 -3.49 -10.43 2.98
N HIS A 325 -3.50 -11.60 3.64
CA HIS A 325 -2.28 -12.39 3.82
C HIS A 325 -1.66 -12.84 2.47
N ARG A 326 -2.48 -13.23 1.49
CA ARG A 326 -1.98 -13.56 0.14
C ARG A 326 -1.42 -12.35 -0.60
N MET A 327 -2.06 -11.18 -0.48
CA MET A 327 -1.57 -9.92 -1.05
C MET A 327 -0.22 -9.53 -0.44
N ALA A 328 -0.08 -9.60 0.89
CA ALA A 328 1.16 -9.28 1.59
C ALA A 328 2.33 -10.20 1.18
N ARG A 329 2.08 -11.51 1.04
CA ARG A 329 3.10 -12.46 0.52
C ARG A 329 3.53 -12.16 -0.93
N ARG A 330 2.79 -11.34 -1.65
CA ARG A 330 3.06 -10.93 -3.02
C ARG A 330 3.48 -9.47 -3.13
N GLY A 331 3.92 -8.88 -2.04
CA GLY A 331 4.47 -7.54 -2.00
C GLY A 331 3.47 -6.42 -1.71
N ALA A 332 2.16 -6.69 -1.56
CA ALA A 332 1.15 -5.67 -1.26
C ALA A 332 0.64 -5.79 0.18
N ILE A 333 1.12 -4.96 1.09
CA ILE A 333 0.65 -4.90 2.49
C ILE A 333 -0.57 -3.98 2.55
N VAL A 334 -1.73 -4.55 2.85
CA VAL A 334 -2.98 -3.81 2.98
C VAL A 334 -3.22 -3.43 4.44
N LYS A 335 -3.36 -2.14 4.72
CA LYS A 335 -3.56 -1.59 6.07
C LYS A 335 -5.02 -1.61 6.51
N ARG A 336 -5.97 -1.47 5.57
CA ARG A 336 -7.42 -1.47 5.83
C ARG A 336 -8.12 -2.55 5.01
N LEU A 337 -8.97 -3.36 5.64
CA LEU A 337 -9.72 -4.42 4.95
C LEU A 337 -10.66 -3.89 3.86
N ALA A 338 -11.20 -2.68 4.04
CA ALA A 338 -12.06 -2.03 3.04
C ALA A 338 -11.36 -1.80 1.70
N SER A 339 -10.06 -1.52 1.72
CA SER A 339 -9.27 -1.23 0.53
C SER A 339 -9.05 -2.46 -0.36
N VAL A 340 -9.17 -3.68 0.18
CA VAL A 340 -9.15 -4.93 -0.60
C VAL A 340 -10.33 -5.00 -1.57
N GLU A 341 -11.52 -4.61 -1.08
CA GLU A 341 -12.74 -4.56 -1.90
C GLU A 341 -12.64 -3.49 -2.99
N ALA A 342 -12.18 -2.29 -2.60
CA ALA A 342 -11.99 -1.18 -3.51
C ALA A 342 -10.98 -1.53 -4.62
N LEU A 343 -9.85 -2.18 -4.29
CA LEU A 343 -8.86 -2.66 -5.27
C LEU A 343 -9.48 -3.56 -6.33
N GLY A 344 -10.35 -4.50 -5.94
CA GLY A 344 -11.05 -5.40 -6.87
C GLY A 344 -12.01 -4.68 -7.82
N SER A 345 -12.47 -3.48 -7.45
CA SER A 345 -13.38 -2.62 -8.23
C SER A 345 -12.71 -1.43 -8.88
N ALA A 346 -11.38 -1.27 -8.74
CA ALA A 346 -10.65 -0.15 -9.33
C ALA A 346 -10.89 -0.08 -10.85
N THR A 347 -11.24 1.13 -11.31
CA THR A 347 -11.49 1.44 -12.74
C THR A 347 -10.35 2.26 -13.32
N VAL A 348 -9.67 3.07 -12.48
CA VAL A 348 -8.55 3.92 -12.88
C VAL A 348 -7.42 3.77 -11.87
N VAL A 349 -6.19 3.65 -12.37
CA VAL A 349 -4.96 3.77 -11.58
C VAL A 349 -4.23 5.01 -12.04
N CYS A 350 -4.14 6.01 -11.16
CA CYS A 350 -3.30 7.19 -11.33
C CYS A 350 -1.92 6.86 -10.76
N SER A 351 -0.92 6.74 -11.59
CA SER A 351 0.42 6.37 -11.17
C SER A 351 1.38 7.55 -11.27
N ASP A 352 2.11 7.82 -10.19
CA ASP A 352 3.31 8.63 -10.32
C ASP A 352 4.29 7.92 -11.25
N LYS A 353 5.06 8.69 -12.01
CA LYS A 353 6.06 8.16 -12.93
C LYS A 353 7.27 7.63 -12.16
N THR A 354 7.89 8.53 -11.37
CA THR A 354 9.20 8.30 -10.76
C THR A 354 9.13 7.27 -9.64
N GLY A 355 10.04 6.29 -9.64
CA GLY A 355 10.09 5.26 -8.60
C GLY A 355 8.95 4.22 -8.63
N THR A 356 7.86 4.46 -9.39
CA THR A 356 6.72 3.55 -9.53
C THR A 356 6.69 2.86 -10.89
N LEU A 357 6.57 3.64 -11.97
CA LEU A 357 6.59 3.13 -13.35
C LEU A 357 8.02 3.01 -13.87
N THR A 358 8.94 3.81 -13.34
CA THR A 358 10.36 3.85 -13.69
C THR A 358 11.23 3.33 -12.54
N LEU A 359 12.49 3.06 -12.84
CA LEU A 359 13.46 2.52 -11.87
C LEU A 359 13.87 3.56 -10.82
N ASN A 360 13.71 4.86 -11.10
CA ASN A 360 14.31 5.97 -10.34
C ASN A 360 15.85 5.92 -10.34
N GLU A 361 16.43 5.32 -11.38
CA GLU A 361 17.84 5.20 -11.60
C GLU A 361 18.15 5.78 -12.98
N MET A 362 18.78 6.97 -13.02
CA MET A 362 19.15 7.57 -14.29
C MET A 362 20.10 6.64 -15.04
N THR A 363 19.80 6.41 -16.31
CA THR A 363 20.57 5.50 -17.19
C THR A 363 20.94 6.19 -18.47
N ALA A 364 22.19 6.10 -18.89
CA ALA A 364 22.62 6.57 -20.21
C ALA A 364 22.07 5.62 -21.28
N ARG A 365 21.37 6.18 -22.29
CA ARG A 365 20.75 5.46 -23.40
C ARG A 365 21.43 5.77 -24.75
N ALA A 366 22.01 6.96 -24.88
CA ALA A 366 22.67 7.40 -26.11
C ALA A 366 23.95 8.17 -25.75
N LEU A 367 24.95 8.02 -26.61
CA LEU A 367 26.20 8.76 -26.57
C LEU A 367 26.53 9.23 -27.99
N TRP A 368 26.79 10.51 -28.17
CA TRP A 368 27.42 11.02 -29.38
C TRP A 368 28.87 11.39 -29.05
N ALA A 369 29.80 10.82 -29.77
CA ALA A 369 31.22 11.08 -29.58
C ALA A 369 31.97 10.89 -30.94
N ALA A 370 32.98 11.70 -31.22
CA ALA A 370 33.82 11.64 -32.40
C ALA A 370 33.04 11.60 -33.75
N GLY A 371 31.92 12.34 -33.84
CA GLY A 371 31.07 12.39 -35.05
C GLY A 371 30.12 11.21 -35.22
N ARG A 372 30.05 10.29 -34.26
CA ARG A 372 29.17 9.10 -34.30
C ARG A 372 28.19 9.05 -33.16
N LEU A 373 27.04 8.43 -33.44
CA LEU A 373 26.02 8.13 -32.42
C LEU A 373 26.16 6.68 -31.97
N TYR A 374 26.12 6.46 -30.65
CA TYR A 374 26.17 5.14 -30.02
C TYR A 374 24.91 4.92 -29.21
N GLU A 375 24.43 3.69 -29.21
CA GLU A 375 23.42 3.18 -28.31
C GLU A 375 24.10 2.56 -27.08
N VAL A 376 23.58 2.87 -25.88
CA VAL A 376 24.08 2.35 -24.60
C VAL A 376 23.09 1.32 -24.08
N THR A 377 23.55 0.09 -23.90
CA THR A 377 22.74 -1.03 -23.42
C THR A 377 22.94 -1.27 -21.94
N GLY A 378 21.99 -2.00 -21.30
CA GLY A 378 21.95 -2.27 -19.85
C GLY A 378 21.28 -1.15 -19.07
N GLU A 379 20.63 -1.48 -17.96
CA GLU A 379 19.78 -0.58 -17.17
C GLU A 379 20.38 -0.34 -15.79
N GLY A 380 19.96 0.77 -15.14
CA GLY A 380 20.35 1.13 -13.79
C GLY A 380 21.84 1.41 -13.63
N TYR A 381 22.33 1.24 -12.41
CA TYR A 381 23.73 1.50 -12.05
C TYR A 381 24.65 0.29 -12.26
N GLY A 382 24.13 -0.83 -12.79
CA GLY A 382 24.95 -1.96 -13.20
C GLY A 382 25.89 -1.60 -14.34
N THR A 383 27.17 -2.05 -14.24
CA THR A 383 28.18 -1.85 -15.31
C THR A 383 28.06 -2.86 -16.44
N ASP A 384 27.14 -3.83 -16.33
CA ASP A 384 26.82 -4.78 -17.38
C ASP A 384 26.13 -4.06 -18.55
N GLY A 385 26.65 -4.26 -19.75
CA GLY A 385 26.18 -3.60 -20.96
C GLY A 385 27.32 -3.18 -21.86
N ALA A 386 26.99 -2.50 -22.96
CA ALA A 386 27.97 -2.06 -23.94
C ALA A 386 27.54 -0.75 -24.61
N VAL A 387 28.52 0.01 -25.10
CA VAL A 387 28.33 1.18 -25.95
C VAL A 387 28.57 0.71 -27.39
N ARG A 388 27.56 0.74 -28.26
CA ARG A 388 27.58 0.23 -29.61
C ARG A 388 27.18 1.30 -30.60
N PRO A 389 27.77 1.37 -31.81
CA PRO A 389 27.31 2.30 -32.85
C PRO A 389 25.83 2.12 -33.17
N ALA A 390 25.10 3.23 -33.28
CA ALA A 390 23.69 3.25 -33.63
C ALA A 390 23.50 3.25 -35.14
N GLY A 391 23.00 2.14 -35.73
CA GLY A 391 22.63 2.06 -37.13
C GLY A 391 22.84 0.67 -37.77
N PRO A 392 22.05 0.30 -38.82
CA PRO A 392 22.12 -1.03 -39.44
C PRO A 392 23.30 -1.24 -40.40
N GLY A 393 24.17 -0.24 -40.60
CA GLY A 393 25.23 -0.26 -41.60
C GLY A 393 26.63 -0.65 -41.09
N ASP A 394 26.86 -0.73 -39.81
CA ASP A 394 28.22 -0.85 -39.21
C ASP A 394 28.49 -2.26 -38.59
N ARG A 395 28.04 -3.32 -39.27
CA ARG A 395 28.29 -4.73 -38.87
C ARG A 395 29.54 -5.33 -39.47
N GLY A 396 30.51 -4.51 -39.85
CA GLY A 396 31.84 -4.97 -40.26
C GLY A 396 32.79 -5.03 -39.05
N ASP A 397 33.76 -5.95 -39.10
CA ASP A 397 34.83 -6.29 -38.14
C ASP A 397 34.98 -5.31 -36.94
N ALA A 398 34.65 -5.79 -35.76
CA ALA A 398 34.69 -5.14 -34.45
C ALA A 398 34.25 -3.65 -34.43
N PRO A 399 33.05 -3.31 -33.90
CA PRO A 399 32.60 -1.91 -33.90
C PRO A 399 33.60 -1.06 -33.11
N PRO A 400 34.00 0.13 -33.60
CA PRO A 400 34.91 1.01 -32.86
C PRO A 400 34.25 1.44 -31.57
N GLU A 401 34.93 1.15 -30.45
CA GLU A 401 34.56 1.70 -29.13
C GLU A 401 34.68 3.23 -29.18
N PRO A 402 33.87 3.97 -28.42
CA PRO A 402 34.03 5.42 -28.34
C PRO A 402 35.42 5.77 -27.80
N PRO A 403 36.07 6.83 -28.31
CA PRO A 403 37.38 7.24 -27.81
C PRO A 403 37.32 7.45 -26.27
N ARG A 404 38.25 6.87 -25.52
CA ARG A 404 38.30 7.02 -24.04
C ARG A 404 38.32 8.49 -23.62
N ASP A 405 39.00 9.35 -24.38
CA ASP A 405 39.06 10.80 -24.11
C ASP A 405 37.70 11.47 -24.26
N ALA A 406 36.78 10.89 -25.02
CA ALA A 406 35.42 11.43 -25.15
C ALA A 406 34.58 11.30 -23.86
N VAL A 407 34.75 10.21 -23.13
CA VAL A 407 33.98 9.95 -21.87
C VAL A 407 34.74 10.31 -20.59
N LEU A 408 36.03 10.60 -20.69
CA LEU A 408 36.89 10.96 -19.57
C LEU A 408 36.36 12.15 -18.75
N PRO A 409 35.80 13.25 -19.35
CA PRO A 409 35.25 14.35 -18.57
C PRO A 409 34.04 13.92 -17.73
N PHE A 410 33.26 12.95 -18.15
CA PHE A 410 32.14 12.42 -17.35
C PHE A 410 32.60 11.63 -16.10
N ALA A 411 33.80 11.05 -16.16
CA ALA A 411 34.40 10.36 -15.01
C ALA A 411 35.10 11.31 -14.03
N LEU A 412 35.81 12.34 -14.52
CA LEU A 412 36.59 13.25 -13.70
C LEU A 412 35.80 14.43 -13.16
N CYS A 413 34.92 15.06 -13.97
CA CYS A 413 34.01 16.11 -13.55
C CYS A 413 32.73 15.50 -12.95
N ASN A 414 32.84 14.87 -11.76
CA ASN A 414 31.77 14.06 -11.20
C ASN A 414 32.01 13.80 -9.69
N ASP A 415 30.98 13.95 -8.88
CA ASP A 415 31.03 13.78 -7.41
C ASP A 415 30.46 12.44 -6.95
N ALA A 416 29.77 11.70 -7.82
CA ALA A 416 29.25 10.39 -7.49
C ALA A 416 30.37 9.32 -7.41
N ALA A 417 30.05 8.20 -6.75
CA ALA A 417 30.91 7.01 -6.68
C ALA A 417 30.08 5.74 -6.88
N LEU A 418 30.65 4.75 -7.57
CA LEU A 418 30.04 3.43 -7.73
C LEU A 418 30.41 2.56 -6.54
N SER A 419 29.42 1.85 -5.95
CA SER A 419 29.65 0.93 -4.84
C SER A 419 30.23 -0.38 -5.35
N PRO A 420 31.33 -0.90 -4.74
CA PRO A 420 31.91 -2.18 -5.16
C PRO A 420 30.95 -3.35 -4.84
N GLY A 421 30.49 -4.07 -5.85
CA GLY A 421 29.92 -5.41 -5.70
C GLY A 421 28.38 -5.54 -5.66
N ASP A 422 27.61 -4.51 -5.42
CA ASP A 422 26.13 -4.58 -5.34
C ASP A 422 25.38 -3.78 -6.43
N GLY A 423 26.12 -3.18 -7.38
CA GLY A 423 25.50 -2.40 -8.46
C GLY A 423 24.88 -1.09 -8.02
N GLY A 424 25.20 -0.59 -6.83
CA GLY A 424 24.73 0.69 -6.29
C GLY A 424 25.63 1.87 -6.67
N ALA A 425 25.13 3.09 -6.52
CA ALA A 425 25.88 4.32 -6.64
C ALA A 425 25.55 5.27 -5.49
N VAL A 426 26.54 6.09 -5.10
CA VAL A 426 26.38 7.14 -4.09
C VAL A 426 26.63 8.48 -4.76
N GLY A 427 25.68 9.43 -4.61
CA GLY A 427 25.75 10.77 -5.20
C GLY A 427 24.52 11.10 -6.06
N ASP A 428 24.61 12.17 -6.83
CA ASP A 428 23.50 12.58 -7.74
C ASP A 428 23.23 11.51 -8.82
N PRO A 429 21.96 11.13 -9.07
CA PRO A 429 21.60 10.10 -10.02
C PRO A 429 22.09 10.38 -11.47
N THR A 430 22.13 11.65 -11.89
CA THR A 430 22.64 12.08 -13.18
C THR A 430 24.15 11.81 -13.28
N GLU A 431 24.86 12.10 -12.22
CA GLU A 431 26.31 11.88 -12.13
C GLU A 431 26.64 10.39 -12.10
N ALA A 432 25.88 9.60 -11.35
CA ALA A 432 26.00 8.15 -11.30
C ALA A 432 25.83 7.54 -12.70
N ALA A 433 24.81 7.97 -13.46
CA ALA A 433 24.59 7.52 -14.84
C ALA A 433 25.78 7.79 -15.77
N LEU A 434 26.43 8.95 -15.62
CA LEU A 434 27.60 9.32 -16.41
C LEU A 434 28.83 8.48 -16.02
N LEU A 435 29.01 8.11 -14.74
CA LEU A 435 30.05 7.18 -14.31
C LEU A 435 29.84 5.78 -14.90
N VAL A 436 28.59 5.29 -14.85
CA VAL A 436 28.22 3.99 -15.46
C VAL A 436 28.45 4.01 -16.97
N LEU A 437 28.12 5.13 -17.65
CA LEU A 437 28.42 5.30 -19.08
C LEU A 437 29.93 5.18 -19.35
N ALA A 438 30.77 5.85 -18.56
CA ALA A 438 32.21 5.77 -18.70
C ALA A 438 32.72 4.33 -18.47
N ALA A 439 32.19 3.61 -17.48
CA ALA A 439 32.52 2.22 -17.21
C ALA A 439 32.10 1.29 -18.36
N LYS A 440 30.89 1.45 -18.92
CA LYS A 440 30.39 0.69 -20.10
C LYS A 440 31.19 0.98 -21.37
N ALA A 441 31.81 2.16 -21.46
CA ALA A 441 32.73 2.56 -22.52
C ALA A 441 34.19 2.07 -22.28
N GLY A 442 34.42 1.16 -21.32
CA GLY A 442 35.72 0.56 -21.07
C GLY A 442 36.68 1.43 -20.24
N LEU A 443 36.19 2.49 -19.59
CA LEU A 443 36.99 3.35 -18.70
C LEU A 443 36.64 3.01 -17.23
N ASP A 444 37.59 2.44 -16.48
CA ASP A 444 37.43 2.33 -15.03
C ASP A 444 37.43 3.72 -14.40
N PRO A 445 36.30 4.22 -13.80
CA PRO A 445 36.24 5.60 -13.29
C PRO A 445 37.21 5.89 -12.16
N ALA A 446 37.61 4.90 -11.39
CA ALA A 446 38.55 5.06 -10.28
C ALA A 446 39.99 5.33 -10.71
N ALA A 447 40.41 4.74 -11.82
CA ALA A 447 41.79 4.81 -12.31
C ALA A 447 42.20 6.23 -12.77
N PRO A 448 41.42 7.02 -13.54
CA PRO A 448 41.73 8.41 -13.89
C PRO A 448 41.73 9.31 -12.64
N ARG A 449 40.79 9.15 -11.71
CA ARG A 449 40.72 9.95 -10.48
C ARG A 449 41.95 9.77 -9.60
N ALA A 450 42.49 8.55 -9.51
CA ALA A 450 43.73 8.29 -8.78
C ALA A 450 44.98 8.88 -9.46
N ARG A 451 45.02 8.92 -10.80
CA ARG A 451 46.16 9.44 -11.60
C ARG A 451 46.19 10.97 -11.67
N ALA A 452 45.03 11.58 -11.79
CA ALA A 452 44.87 13.03 -11.88
C ALA A 452 43.90 13.52 -10.80
N PRO A 453 44.41 13.75 -9.55
CA PRO A 453 43.59 14.22 -8.45
C PRO A 453 43.04 15.63 -8.75
N ARG A 454 41.80 15.89 -8.29
CA ARG A 454 41.15 17.21 -8.42
C ARG A 454 41.94 18.27 -7.62
N THR A 455 42.35 19.35 -8.26
CA THR A 455 43.08 20.49 -7.65
C THR A 455 42.20 21.71 -7.43
N GLY A 456 41.03 21.77 -8.06
CA GLY A 456 40.03 22.83 -7.91
C GLY A 456 38.71 22.43 -8.60
N GLU A 457 37.66 23.16 -8.31
CA GLU A 457 36.34 22.95 -8.88
C GLU A 457 35.53 24.22 -9.02
N ILE A 458 34.58 24.20 -9.96
CA ILE A 458 33.44 25.10 -10.04
C ILE A 458 32.23 24.17 -9.87
N PRO A 459 31.52 24.23 -8.72
CA PRO A 459 30.36 23.37 -8.50
C PRO A 459 29.24 23.70 -9.48
N PHE A 460 28.29 22.75 -9.65
CA PHE A 460 27.15 22.96 -10.52
C PHE A 460 26.27 24.12 -10.03
N ASP A 461 25.99 25.06 -10.90
CA ASP A 461 25.08 26.17 -10.68
C ASP A 461 23.92 26.08 -11.70
N PRO A 462 22.65 26.04 -11.24
CA PRO A 462 21.48 25.98 -12.14
C PRO A 462 21.35 27.19 -13.07
N ALA A 463 21.86 28.36 -12.69
CA ALA A 463 21.86 29.58 -13.53
C ALA A 463 22.91 29.49 -14.64
N GLU A 464 24.10 28.99 -14.31
CA GLU A 464 25.22 28.82 -15.23
C GLU A 464 25.08 27.51 -16.06
N LYS A 465 24.37 26.49 -15.55
CA LYS A 465 24.09 25.19 -16.17
C LYS A 465 25.32 24.35 -16.52
N TYR A 466 26.43 24.52 -15.83
CA TYR A 466 27.61 23.64 -15.97
C TYR A 466 28.32 23.46 -14.63
N MET A 467 29.19 22.44 -14.57
CA MET A 467 30.17 22.15 -13.55
C MET A 467 31.53 21.98 -14.20
N ALA A 468 32.61 22.39 -13.52
CA ALA A 468 33.99 22.18 -13.99
C ALA A 468 34.91 21.70 -12.88
N THR A 469 35.86 20.82 -13.26
CA THR A 469 36.91 20.34 -12.35
C THR A 469 38.29 20.54 -12.98
N PHE A 470 39.29 20.83 -12.14
CA PHE A 470 40.67 21.17 -12.53
C PHE A 470 41.59 20.04 -12.06
N HIS A 471 42.45 19.56 -12.96
CA HIS A 471 43.33 18.43 -12.74
C HIS A 471 44.74 18.73 -13.26
N PRO A 472 45.82 18.17 -12.65
CA PRO A 472 47.16 18.34 -13.17
C PRO A 472 47.30 17.60 -14.52
N ASP A 473 47.91 18.30 -15.52
CA ASP A 473 48.26 17.68 -16.81
C ASP A 473 49.69 17.15 -16.81
N ALA A 474 49.99 16.15 -17.59
CA ALA A 474 51.29 15.49 -17.70
C ALA A 474 52.42 16.49 -18.14
N ASP A 475 52.05 17.49 -18.88
CA ASP A 475 52.95 18.53 -19.39
C ASP A 475 53.13 19.73 -18.45
N GLY A 476 52.74 19.61 -17.20
CA GLY A 476 52.86 20.67 -16.16
C GLY A 476 51.78 21.76 -16.25
N GLY A 477 50.79 21.61 -17.14
CA GLY A 477 49.60 22.46 -17.21
C GLY A 477 48.47 22.00 -16.29
N VAL A 478 47.32 22.68 -16.41
CA VAL A 478 46.06 22.28 -15.73
C VAL A 478 45.06 21.91 -16.79
N ARG A 479 44.55 20.67 -16.71
CA ARG A 479 43.48 20.18 -17.56
C ARG A 479 42.15 20.44 -16.89
N VAL A 480 41.25 21.10 -17.61
CA VAL A 480 39.90 21.40 -17.14
C VAL A 480 38.92 20.44 -17.81
N HIS A 481 38.08 19.78 -17.01
CA HIS A 481 36.98 18.97 -17.49
C HIS A 481 35.67 19.64 -17.10
N VAL A 482 34.76 19.76 -18.07
CA VAL A 482 33.49 20.47 -17.91
C VAL A 482 32.35 19.55 -18.35
N LYS A 483 31.27 19.53 -17.60
CA LYS A 483 29.98 18.95 -17.99
C LYS A 483 28.86 19.96 -17.81
N GLY A 484 27.88 19.96 -18.68
CA GLY A 484 26.75 20.88 -18.59
C GLY A 484 25.79 20.81 -19.76
N ALA A 485 24.91 21.81 -19.83
CA ALA A 485 23.96 21.93 -20.92
C ALA A 485 24.70 22.13 -22.25
N VAL A 486 24.29 21.40 -23.30
CA VAL A 486 24.99 21.37 -24.58
C VAL A 486 25.06 22.74 -25.25
N ASP A 487 23.99 23.53 -25.16
CA ASP A 487 23.93 24.91 -25.66
C ASP A 487 24.98 25.81 -25.01
N VAL A 488 25.07 25.78 -23.70
CA VAL A 488 26.04 26.56 -22.93
C VAL A 488 27.48 26.15 -23.23
N LEU A 489 27.75 24.87 -23.38
CA LEU A 489 29.08 24.36 -23.69
C LEU A 489 29.50 24.68 -25.14
N LEU A 490 28.59 24.54 -26.11
CA LEU A 490 28.84 24.85 -27.51
C LEU A 490 29.24 26.32 -27.69
N ASP A 491 28.64 27.25 -26.96
CA ASP A 491 29.02 28.69 -27.04
C ASP A 491 30.45 28.98 -26.52
N ARG A 492 31.00 28.10 -25.67
CA ARG A 492 32.36 28.18 -25.14
C ARG A 492 33.37 27.32 -25.92
N CYS A 493 32.89 26.39 -26.79
CA CYS A 493 33.73 25.49 -27.56
C CYS A 493 34.21 26.15 -28.87
N THR A 494 35.52 26.01 -29.14
CA THR A 494 36.16 26.34 -30.41
C THR A 494 36.57 25.13 -31.22
N HIS A 495 36.60 23.95 -30.59
CA HIS A 495 36.96 22.68 -31.20
C HIS A 495 35.98 21.60 -30.82
N VAL A 496 35.98 20.52 -31.60
CA VAL A 496 35.27 19.26 -31.31
C VAL A 496 36.24 18.09 -31.51
N LEU A 497 36.15 17.08 -30.59
CA LEU A 497 36.95 15.87 -30.65
C LEU A 497 36.45 14.97 -31.78
N THR A 498 37.37 14.53 -32.64
CA THR A 498 37.15 13.50 -33.70
C THR A 498 38.04 12.30 -33.43
N GLU A 499 37.94 11.24 -34.25
CA GLU A 499 38.85 10.06 -34.17
C GLU A 499 40.32 10.45 -34.40
N ASP A 500 40.59 11.46 -35.21
CA ASP A 500 41.93 11.95 -35.52
C ASP A 500 42.41 13.05 -34.56
N GLY A 501 41.65 13.37 -33.52
CA GLY A 501 41.96 14.43 -32.56
C GLY A 501 41.02 15.63 -32.65
N PRO A 502 41.32 16.74 -31.92
CA PRO A 502 40.48 17.92 -31.88
C PRO A 502 40.58 18.70 -33.21
N VAL A 503 39.39 19.05 -33.76
CA VAL A 503 39.28 19.85 -35.01
C VAL A 503 38.46 21.11 -34.73
N PRO A 504 38.65 22.22 -35.50
CA PRO A 504 37.84 23.41 -35.35
C PRO A 504 36.33 23.15 -35.43
N LEU A 505 35.56 23.75 -34.53
CA LEU A 505 34.11 23.69 -34.49
C LEU A 505 33.54 24.69 -35.51
N THR A 506 33.23 24.19 -36.72
CA THR A 506 32.56 24.98 -37.77
C THR A 506 31.06 25.14 -37.49
N ASP A 507 30.41 26.09 -38.17
CA ASP A 507 28.95 26.29 -38.05
C ASP A 507 28.15 25.05 -38.45
N GLU A 508 28.62 24.31 -39.47
CA GLU A 508 27.99 23.07 -39.92
C GLU A 508 28.04 21.99 -38.82
N ARG A 509 29.22 21.79 -38.18
CA ARG A 509 29.39 20.84 -37.08
C ARG A 509 28.58 21.23 -35.84
N ARG A 510 28.54 22.55 -35.52
CA ARG A 510 27.71 23.09 -34.47
C ARG A 510 26.23 22.78 -34.74
N ALA A 511 25.75 22.98 -35.95
CA ALA A 511 24.38 22.67 -36.34
C ALA A 511 24.09 21.16 -36.26
N GLU A 512 25.03 20.29 -36.67
CA GLU A 512 24.92 18.83 -36.56
C GLU A 512 24.78 18.39 -35.07
N ILE A 513 25.67 18.86 -34.18
CA ILE A 513 25.64 18.53 -32.76
C ILE A 513 24.35 19.01 -32.14
N THR A 514 23.91 20.22 -32.48
CA THR A 514 22.64 20.77 -32.00
C THR A 514 21.45 19.94 -32.45
N ALA A 515 21.48 19.42 -33.73
CA ALA A 515 20.43 18.54 -34.24
C ALA A 515 20.41 17.19 -33.49
N VAL A 516 21.58 16.61 -33.22
CA VAL A 516 21.69 15.39 -32.40
C VAL A 516 21.13 15.61 -31.01
N ALA A 517 21.54 16.70 -30.34
CA ALA A 517 21.04 17.02 -29.00
C ALA A 517 19.50 17.22 -28.96
N ARG A 518 18.95 17.91 -29.98
CA ARG A 518 17.50 18.07 -30.15
C ARG A 518 16.79 16.74 -30.39
N ARG A 519 17.37 15.86 -31.20
CA ARG A 519 16.79 14.53 -31.42
C ARG A 519 16.74 13.72 -30.13
N MET A 520 17.85 13.64 -29.39
CA MET A 520 17.91 12.98 -28.10
C MET A 520 16.86 13.58 -27.12
N GLY A 521 16.75 14.92 -27.07
CA GLY A 521 15.72 15.59 -26.25
C GLY A 521 14.29 15.26 -26.67
N GLY A 522 14.02 15.17 -28.00
CA GLY A 522 12.73 14.74 -28.54
C GLY A 522 12.38 13.27 -28.26
N GLU A 523 13.38 12.43 -27.98
CA GLU A 523 13.22 11.05 -27.51
C GLU A 523 13.03 10.98 -25.96
N GLY A 524 12.92 12.13 -25.29
CA GLY A 524 12.70 12.20 -23.84
C GLY A 524 13.96 12.09 -22.99
N LEU A 525 15.15 12.15 -23.60
CA LEU A 525 16.41 12.06 -22.89
C LEU A 525 16.82 13.44 -22.34
N ARG A 526 17.33 13.47 -21.12
CA ARG A 526 18.08 14.61 -20.58
C ARG A 526 19.45 14.62 -21.25
N VAL A 527 19.78 15.71 -21.94
CA VAL A 527 20.99 15.81 -22.75
C VAL A 527 22.05 16.63 -22.04
N LEU A 528 23.24 16.05 -21.86
CA LEU A 528 24.40 16.69 -21.24
C LEU A 528 25.62 16.61 -22.16
N GLY A 529 26.33 17.73 -22.30
CA GLY A 529 27.60 17.80 -22.98
C GLY A 529 28.78 17.59 -22.05
N ALA A 530 29.89 17.14 -22.61
CA ALA A 530 31.20 17.11 -21.99
C ALA A 530 32.22 17.88 -22.83
N ALA A 531 33.09 18.62 -22.18
CA ALA A 531 34.15 19.39 -22.83
C ALA A 531 35.45 19.36 -22.03
N THR A 532 36.57 19.65 -22.68
CA THR A 532 37.88 19.77 -22.00
C THR A 532 38.67 20.93 -22.56
N ALA A 533 39.58 21.45 -21.73
CA ALA A 533 40.60 22.44 -22.18
C ALA A 533 41.89 22.20 -21.40
N THR A 534 43.04 22.64 -21.95
CA THR A 534 44.28 22.74 -21.20
C THR A 534 44.60 24.22 -21.00
N THR A 535 44.86 24.61 -19.74
CA THR A 535 45.30 25.96 -19.40
C THR A 535 46.71 25.91 -18.85
N ALA A 536 47.48 26.98 -19.09
CA ALA A 536 48.78 27.10 -18.44
C ALA A 536 48.60 27.11 -16.91
N ALA A 537 49.55 26.49 -16.19
CA ALA A 537 49.52 26.53 -14.74
C ALA A 537 49.47 28.01 -14.28
N PRO A 538 48.67 28.35 -13.22
CA PRO A 538 48.68 29.71 -12.71
C PRO A 538 50.11 30.07 -12.33
N THR A 539 50.70 31.05 -13.02
CA THR A 539 51.99 31.62 -12.61
C THR A 539 51.81 32.21 -11.21
N GLU A 540 52.63 31.77 -10.26
CA GLU A 540 52.75 32.48 -8.98
C GLU A 540 53.12 33.92 -9.28
N THR A 541 52.17 34.83 -9.28
CA THR A 541 52.47 36.27 -9.28
C THR A 541 53.10 36.59 -7.96
N ALA A 542 54.36 37.00 -8.01
CA ALA A 542 55.13 37.51 -6.89
C ALA A 542 54.24 38.42 -6.02
N GLY A 543 54.22 38.18 -4.72
CA GLY A 543 53.46 38.95 -3.77
C GLY A 543 53.64 40.45 -3.90
N PRO A 544 52.64 41.26 -3.65
CA PRO A 544 52.80 42.71 -3.68
C PRO A 544 53.79 43.13 -2.65
N ALA A 545 54.80 43.93 -3.11
CA ALA A 545 55.84 44.60 -2.25
C ALA A 545 55.14 45.42 -1.17
N ALA A 546 55.55 45.25 0.07
CA ALA A 546 55.04 46.01 1.20
C ALA A 546 55.19 47.54 0.98
N PRO A 547 54.14 48.32 1.20
CA PRO A 547 54.32 49.78 1.22
C PRO A 547 55.04 50.24 2.52
N ALA A 548 56.05 51.00 2.30
CA ALA A 548 56.84 51.69 3.38
C ALA A 548 55.92 52.55 4.24
N GLY A 549 56.17 52.48 5.54
CA GLY A 549 55.42 53.19 6.54
C GLY A 549 55.50 54.74 6.48
N VAL A 550 54.40 55.37 6.81
CA VAL A 550 54.40 56.77 7.32
C VAL A 550 53.59 56.77 8.62
N ALA A 551 54.25 57.33 9.63
CA ALA A 551 53.79 57.48 11.00
C ALA A 551 52.80 58.68 11.16
N GLY A 552 51.85 58.48 12.08
CA GLY A 552 51.53 59.60 13.01
C GLY A 552 50.22 60.34 12.78
N SER A 553 49.33 60.24 13.74
CA SER A 553 48.78 61.32 14.54
C SER A 553 47.32 61.19 14.94
N ALA A 554 47.16 61.02 16.21
CA ALA A 554 46.13 61.38 17.18
C ALA A 554 44.72 61.92 16.77
N ALA A 555 43.79 61.43 17.55
CA ALA A 555 42.40 61.82 17.81
C ALA A 555 42.16 63.32 18.21
N PRO A 556 40.96 63.84 18.61
CA PRO A 556 39.68 63.15 18.95
C PRO A 556 38.36 63.93 18.59
N ALA A 557 37.26 63.30 18.81
CA ALA A 557 36.01 63.73 19.48
C ALA A 557 34.93 64.57 18.79
N THR A 558 33.69 64.01 19.07
CA THR A 558 32.41 64.67 19.43
C THR A 558 31.40 65.03 18.34
N GLY A 559 30.16 64.56 18.60
CA GLY A 559 28.96 65.26 18.22
C GLY A 559 27.82 64.46 17.60
N ALA A 560 26.85 64.08 18.42
CA ALA A 560 25.49 63.68 17.98
C ALA A 560 24.62 64.96 17.81
N PRO A 561 23.31 64.95 17.52
CA PRO A 561 22.45 64.03 16.69
C PRO A 561 21.58 64.87 15.71
N ALA A 562 20.84 64.26 14.82
CA ALA A 562 19.46 64.62 14.46
C ALA A 562 18.85 63.76 13.29
N THR A 563 17.75 63.12 13.58
CA THR A 563 16.44 62.94 12.89
C THR A 563 16.35 63.00 11.35
N GLY A 564 15.64 61.99 10.81
CA GLY A 564 14.97 62.02 9.49
C GLY A 564 14.77 60.67 8.85
N ALA A 565 13.53 60.14 8.88
CA ALA A 565 13.04 59.00 8.07
C ALA A 565 12.47 59.51 6.74
N PRO A 566 11.94 58.65 5.87
CA PRO A 566 12.48 57.43 5.18
C PRO A 566 12.39 57.57 3.63
N THR A 567 13.10 56.79 2.89
CA THR A 567 12.74 56.41 1.52
C THR A 567 13.30 55.05 1.09
N GLU A 568 12.55 54.40 0.28
CA GLU A 568 12.60 53.05 -0.29
C GLU A 568 13.89 52.65 -1.02
N GLY A 569 14.12 51.31 -1.08
CA GLY A 569 14.63 50.69 -2.29
C GLY A 569 15.97 49.98 -2.27
N GLY A 570 15.91 48.66 -2.44
CA GLY A 570 16.90 47.83 -3.12
C GLY A 570 17.74 46.88 -2.26
N PRO A 571 17.99 45.65 -2.71
CA PRO A 571 18.48 44.55 -1.88
C PRO A 571 20.00 44.65 -1.62
N GLY A 572 20.35 44.64 -0.36
CA GLY A 572 21.74 44.64 0.10
C GLY A 572 22.31 43.22 0.12
N THR A 573 23.46 43.09 -0.45
CA THR A 573 24.41 41.99 -0.41
C THR A 573 24.77 41.59 1.01
N ALA A 574 24.59 40.34 1.37
CA ALA A 574 25.07 39.76 2.63
C ALA A 574 26.59 39.58 2.60
N ALA A 575 27.23 40.08 3.66
CA ALA A 575 28.65 39.91 3.89
C ALA A 575 28.96 38.46 4.29
N GLY A 576 29.92 37.85 3.58
CA GLY A 576 30.43 36.51 3.86
C GLY A 576 31.32 36.50 5.10
N THR A 577 31.21 35.43 5.86
CA THR A 577 32.13 35.02 6.92
C THR A 577 33.44 34.51 6.31
N ALA A 578 34.55 34.88 6.89
CA ALA A 578 35.89 34.49 6.47
C ALA A 578 36.10 32.97 6.60
N GLY A 579 36.21 32.28 5.47
CA GLY A 579 36.68 30.88 5.34
C GLY A 579 38.15 30.84 5.00
N ASP A 580 38.81 29.82 5.48
CA ASP A 580 40.23 29.49 5.44
C ASP A 580 40.88 29.65 4.03
N GLY A 581 42.06 30.26 4.00
CA GLY A 581 42.76 30.73 2.79
C GLY A 581 43.27 29.66 1.82
N ARG A 582 42.39 28.85 1.22
CA ARG A 582 42.69 27.88 0.16
C ARG A 582 41.92 28.05 -1.15
N ASP A 583 41.04 29.05 -1.25
CA ASP A 583 40.29 29.32 -2.49
C ASP A 583 41.19 30.10 -3.50
N ARG A 584 41.99 29.33 -4.27
CA ARG A 584 42.51 29.82 -5.55
C ARG A 584 41.31 29.85 -6.51
N GLN A 585 40.82 31.03 -6.84
CA GLN A 585 39.78 31.26 -7.82
C GLN A 585 40.25 30.75 -9.19
N HIS A 586 39.88 29.50 -9.53
CA HIS A 586 39.98 28.94 -10.86
C HIS A 586 38.82 29.53 -11.66
N ALA A 587 39.07 30.27 -12.71
CA ALA A 587 38.06 30.75 -13.62
C ALA A 587 37.99 29.82 -14.85
N LEU A 588 36.76 29.41 -15.27
CA LEU A 588 36.60 28.70 -16.52
C LEU A 588 36.99 29.61 -17.69
N PRO A 589 37.76 29.15 -18.68
CA PRO A 589 38.02 29.92 -19.90
C PRO A 589 36.69 30.32 -20.57
N ALA A 590 36.54 31.59 -20.93
CA ALA A 590 35.33 32.09 -21.58
C ALA A 590 35.12 31.44 -22.97
N THR A 591 36.19 31.04 -23.61
CA THR A 591 36.23 30.36 -24.91
C THR A 591 37.45 29.42 -24.99
N GLY A 592 37.49 28.50 -25.96
CA GLY A 592 38.62 27.60 -26.17
C GLY A 592 38.42 26.18 -25.65
N LEU A 593 37.22 25.81 -25.26
CA LEU A 593 36.91 24.43 -24.93
C LEU A 593 36.84 23.53 -26.16
N THR A 594 37.18 22.27 -26.02
CA THR A 594 36.95 21.20 -26.99
C THR A 594 35.79 20.34 -26.54
N LEU A 595 34.68 20.31 -27.28
CA LEU A 595 33.58 19.41 -27.00
C LEU A 595 34.00 17.97 -27.26
N THR A 596 33.82 17.08 -26.29
CA THR A 596 34.27 15.68 -26.37
C THR A 596 33.11 14.72 -26.61
N ALA A 597 31.97 14.93 -25.97
CA ALA A 597 30.82 14.04 -26.11
C ALA A 597 29.50 14.72 -25.74
N VAL A 598 28.40 14.13 -26.20
CA VAL A 598 27.03 14.44 -25.77
C VAL A 598 26.35 13.15 -25.30
N ALA A 599 25.91 13.10 -24.05
CA ALA A 599 25.22 11.94 -23.48
C ALA A 599 23.72 12.22 -23.31
N GLY A 600 22.89 11.27 -23.68
CA GLY A 600 21.45 11.25 -23.44
C GLY A 600 21.12 10.27 -22.33
N ILE A 601 20.53 10.75 -21.25
CA ILE A 601 20.20 9.96 -20.06
C ILE A 601 18.72 10.06 -19.75
N ALA A 602 18.12 8.98 -19.24
CA ALA A 602 16.73 8.93 -18.83
C ALA A 602 16.56 8.00 -17.64
N ASP A 603 15.46 8.16 -16.91
CA ASP A 603 14.97 7.20 -15.95
C ASP A 603 14.08 6.18 -16.69
N PRO A 604 14.55 4.94 -16.95
CA PRO A 604 13.85 4.00 -17.81
C PRO A 604 12.63 3.38 -17.12
N PRO A 605 11.60 2.99 -17.87
CA PRO A 605 10.50 2.19 -17.35
C PRO A 605 11.01 0.88 -16.73
N ARG A 606 10.35 0.43 -15.67
CA ARG A 606 10.61 -0.90 -15.12
C ARG A 606 10.25 -1.98 -16.15
N PRO A 607 11.05 -3.05 -16.31
CA PRO A 607 10.80 -4.10 -17.30
C PRO A 607 9.39 -4.71 -17.21
N GLN A 608 8.85 -4.83 -15.99
CA GLN A 608 7.52 -5.41 -15.74
C GLN A 608 6.37 -4.41 -15.93
N ALA A 609 6.63 -3.10 -15.97
CA ALA A 609 5.60 -2.07 -16.01
C ALA A 609 4.79 -2.11 -17.32
N HIS A 610 5.43 -2.34 -18.46
CA HIS A 610 4.75 -2.46 -19.75
C HIS A 610 3.71 -3.59 -19.76
N ASP A 611 4.10 -4.79 -19.33
CA ASP A 611 3.19 -5.94 -19.29
C ASP A 611 2.07 -5.73 -18.25
N ALA A 612 2.38 -5.07 -17.15
CA ALA A 612 1.40 -4.75 -16.11
C ALA A 612 0.36 -3.73 -16.61
N VAL A 613 0.77 -2.69 -17.33
CA VAL A 613 -0.14 -1.71 -17.96
C VAL A 613 -1.02 -2.41 -19.01
N ALA A 614 -0.44 -3.26 -19.86
CA ALA A 614 -1.20 -4.05 -20.83
C ALA A 614 -2.24 -4.97 -20.17
N LEU A 615 -1.87 -5.65 -19.06
CA LEU A 615 -2.77 -6.49 -18.28
C LEU A 615 -3.88 -5.68 -17.59
N ALA A 616 -3.57 -4.51 -17.03
CA ALA A 616 -4.55 -3.61 -16.43
C ALA A 616 -5.58 -3.16 -17.48
N ARG A 617 -5.12 -2.76 -18.66
CA ARG A 617 -5.97 -2.37 -19.79
C ARG A 617 -6.89 -3.51 -20.24
N ALA A 618 -6.35 -4.73 -20.41
CA ALA A 618 -7.13 -5.93 -20.74
C ALA A 618 -8.20 -6.22 -19.69
N ALA A 619 -7.94 -5.86 -18.44
CA ALA A 619 -8.87 -5.97 -17.33
C ALA A 619 -9.87 -4.79 -17.25
N GLY A 620 -9.86 -3.86 -18.21
CA GLY A 620 -10.72 -2.67 -18.22
C GLY A 620 -10.34 -1.63 -17.15
N VAL A 621 -9.09 -1.63 -16.70
CA VAL A 621 -8.55 -0.64 -15.77
C VAL A 621 -7.70 0.34 -16.55
N THR A 622 -8.09 1.62 -16.56
CA THR A 622 -7.33 2.68 -17.22
C THR A 622 -6.14 3.08 -16.36
N VAL A 623 -4.96 3.15 -16.95
CA VAL A 623 -3.77 3.68 -16.29
C VAL A 623 -3.51 5.09 -16.78
N LYS A 624 -3.37 6.04 -15.86
CA LYS A 624 -3.02 7.44 -16.13
C LYS A 624 -1.70 7.76 -15.45
N MET A 625 -0.77 8.38 -16.17
CA MET A 625 0.52 8.79 -15.63
C MET A 625 0.45 10.24 -15.14
N ILE A 626 0.96 10.49 -13.95
CA ILE A 626 1.03 11.82 -13.32
C ILE A 626 2.49 12.08 -12.97
N THR A 627 3.07 13.20 -13.44
CA THR A 627 4.49 13.49 -13.22
C THR A 627 4.79 14.99 -13.14
N GLY A 628 5.84 15.33 -12.40
CA GLY A 628 6.46 16.66 -12.41
C GLY A 628 7.34 16.93 -13.64
N ASP A 629 7.62 15.91 -14.47
CA ASP A 629 8.48 16.00 -15.65
C ASP A 629 7.87 16.83 -16.78
N HIS A 630 8.75 17.20 -17.71
CA HIS A 630 8.35 17.89 -18.94
C HIS A 630 7.44 17.00 -19.80
N ALA A 631 6.54 17.63 -20.55
CA ALA A 631 5.57 16.93 -21.40
C ALA A 631 6.23 15.96 -22.41
N ASP A 632 7.35 16.35 -23.01
CA ASP A 632 8.06 15.52 -23.99
C ASP A 632 8.62 14.24 -23.36
N THR A 633 9.26 14.35 -22.20
CA THR A 633 9.77 13.19 -21.43
C THR A 633 8.62 12.27 -20.99
N ALA A 634 7.55 12.87 -20.46
CA ALA A 634 6.36 12.12 -20.04
C ALA A 634 5.71 11.40 -21.24
N SER A 635 5.66 12.05 -22.42
CA SER A 635 5.15 11.48 -23.66
C SER A 635 5.94 10.27 -24.13
N ALA A 636 7.27 10.35 -24.09
CA ALA A 636 8.16 9.27 -24.49
C ALA A 636 7.94 8.02 -23.64
N ILE A 637 7.91 8.18 -22.32
CA ILE A 637 7.70 7.08 -21.35
C ILE A 637 6.29 6.50 -21.46
N ALA A 638 5.27 7.35 -21.60
CA ALA A 638 3.88 6.90 -21.76
C ALA A 638 3.71 6.04 -23.02
N ARG A 639 4.34 6.43 -24.12
CA ARG A 639 4.32 5.67 -25.38
C ARG A 639 5.03 4.32 -25.22
N GLU A 640 6.18 4.28 -24.53
CA GLU A 640 6.91 3.04 -24.27
C GLU A 640 6.09 2.09 -23.37
N LEU A 641 5.37 2.60 -22.40
CA LEU A 641 4.47 1.84 -21.51
C LEU A 641 3.12 1.50 -22.15
N GLY A 642 2.81 2.05 -23.34
CA GLY A 642 1.51 1.89 -23.98
C GLY A 642 0.38 2.60 -23.26
N ILE A 643 0.63 3.73 -22.60
CA ILE A 643 -0.42 4.59 -22.00
C ILE A 643 -0.91 5.54 -23.08
N ASP A 644 -2.15 5.35 -23.53
CA ASP A 644 -2.78 6.15 -24.58
C ASP A 644 -3.54 7.34 -23.99
N GLY A 645 -3.73 8.40 -24.80
CA GLY A 645 -4.55 9.56 -24.44
C GLY A 645 -3.80 10.89 -24.62
N ASP A 646 -4.52 11.98 -24.37
CA ASP A 646 -3.98 13.34 -24.42
C ASP A 646 -2.95 13.57 -23.31
N ILE A 647 -2.04 14.52 -23.56
CA ILE A 647 -1.10 15.03 -22.55
C ILE A 647 -1.57 16.41 -22.15
N VAL A 648 -1.73 16.64 -20.84
CA VAL A 648 -2.13 17.92 -20.27
C VAL A 648 -1.11 18.36 -19.25
N THR A 649 -0.68 19.61 -19.34
CA THR A 649 0.28 20.20 -18.38
C THR A 649 -0.43 20.83 -17.18
N GLY A 650 0.29 20.99 -16.04
CA GLY A 650 -0.24 21.70 -14.87
C GLY A 650 -0.74 23.10 -15.19
N ALA A 651 -0.01 23.86 -16.04
CA ALA A 651 -0.44 25.20 -16.48
C ALA A 651 -1.72 25.18 -17.33
N GLU A 652 -2.01 24.12 -18.06
CA GLU A 652 -3.27 23.93 -18.75
C GLU A 652 -4.39 23.54 -17.78
N LEU A 653 -4.09 22.69 -16.77
CA LEU A 653 -5.04 22.36 -15.70
C LEU A 653 -5.49 23.59 -14.92
N ASP A 654 -4.59 24.51 -14.62
CA ASP A 654 -4.91 25.77 -13.93
C ASP A 654 -5.90 26.67 -14.69
N ARG A 655 -5.96 26.53 -16.03
CA ARG A 655 -6.85 27.28 -16.89
C ARG A 655 -8.19 26.59 -17.14
N MET A 656 -8.30 25.30 -16.81
CA MET A 656 -9.52 24.52 -17.00
C MET A 656 -10.51 24.78 -15.86
N SER A 657 -11.78 24.94 -16.19
CA SER A 657 -12.84 24.87 -15.20
C SER A 657 -13.05 23.41 -14.76
N GLU A 658 -13.67 23.19 -13.58
CA GLU A 658 -14.03 21.84 -13.12
C GLU A 658 -14.88 21.06 -14.14
N ARG A 659 -15.72 21.76 -14.92
CA ARG A 659 -16.53 21.15 -16.00
C ARG A 659 -15.69 20.74 -17.18
N ASP A 660 -14.79 21.60 -17.64
CA ASP A 660 -13.89 21.28 -18.77
C ASP A 660 -13.01 20.09 -18.43
N LEU A 661 -12.52 20.03 -17.18
CA LEU A 661 -11.75 18.90 -16.70
C LEU A 661 -12.61 17.63 -16.65
N ALA A 662 -13.83 17.69 -16.12
CA ALA A 662 -14.72 16.53 -16.03
C ALA A 662 -15.07 15.97 -17.41
N ASP A 663 -15.28 16.83 -18.42
CA ASP A 663 -15.62 16.40 -19.79
C ASP A 663 -14.43 15.78 -20.52
N ARG A 664 -13.19 16.18 -20.20
CA ARG A 664 -11.96 15.74 -20.90
C ARG A 664 -11.18 14.67 -20.18
N ILE A 665 -11.37 14.51 -18.86
CA ILE A 665 -10.46 13.73 -17.99
C ILE A 665 -10.35 12.26 -18.41
N GLU A 666 -11.39 11.69 -19.04
CA GLU A 666 -11.34 10.31 -19.54
C GLU A 666 -10.34 10.15 -20.68
N GLY A 667 -10.28 11.14 -21.59
CA GLY A 667 -9.37 11.13 -22.74
C GLY A 667 -7.92 11.46 -22.41
N ILE A 668 -7.64 12.02 -21.23
CA ILE A 668 -6.28 12.37 -20.80
C ILE A 668 -5.55 11.14 -20.29
N GLY A 669 -4.42 10.78 -20.90
CA GLY A 669 -3.56 9.69 -20.45
C GLY A 669 -2.42 10.13 -19.55
N VAL A 670 -1.92 11.37 -19.75
CA VAL A 670 -0.73 11.89 -19.08
C VAL A 670 -0.96 13.29 -18.53
N PHE A 671 -0.60 13.51 -17.29
CA PHE A 671 -0.53 14.82 -16.65
C PHE A 671 0.93 15.16 -16.36
N ALA A 672 1.48 16.16 -17.03
CA ALA A 672 2.87 16.58 -16.96
C ALA A 672 3.05 17.92 -16.24
N ARG A 673 4.21 18.17 -15.63
CA ARG A 673 4.51 19.39 -14.84
C ARG A 673 3.42 19.73 -13.82
N VAL A 674 2.91 18.72 -13.11
CA VAL A 674 1.85 18.91 -12.13
C VAL A 674 2.42 19.27 -10.74
N ALA A 675 1.77 20.18 -10.07
CA ALA A 675 1.99 20.46 -8.66
C ALA A 675 1.20 19.47 -7.77
N PRO A 676 1.51 19.35 -6.48
CA PRO A 676 0.81 18.46 -5.55
C PRO A 676 -0.72 18.68 -5.50
N GLU A 677 -1.18 19.92 -5.59
CA GLU A 677 -2.60 20.30 -5.58
C GLU A 677 -3.34 19.74 -6.81
N HIS A 678 -2.67 19.73 -7.97
CA HIS A 678 -3.22 19.16 -9.20
C HIS A 678 -3.50 17.66 -9.03
N LYS A 679 -2.64 16.90 -8.33
CA LYS A 679 -2.86 15.47 -8.07
C LYS A 679 -4.18 15.23 -7.33
N VAL A 680 -4.50 16.07 -6.34
CA VAL A 680 -5.77 16.01 -5.60
C VAL A 680 -6.96 16.36 -6.51
N THR A 681 -6.84 17.39 -7.33
CA THR A 681 -7.88 17.83 -8.28
C THR A 681 -8.19 16.72 -9.29
N ILE A 682 -7.18 16.06 -9.87
CA ILE A 682 -7.32 14.96 -10.81
C ILE A 682 -8.08 13.78 -10.15
N VAL A 683 -7.66 13.39 -8.94
CA VAL A 683 -8.30 12.30 -8.19
C VAL A 683 -9.77 12.61 -7.90
N ARG A 684 -10.08 13.83 -7.46
CA ARG A 684 -11.45 14.26 -7.17
C ARG A 684 -12.32 14.29 -8.44
N ALA A 685 -11.80 14.81 -9.54
CA ALA A 685 -12.52 14.86 -10.82
C ALA A 685 -12.87 13.46 -11.32
N LEU A 686 -11.93 12.51 -11.29
CA LEU A 686 -12.17 11.10 -11.63
C LEU A 686 -13.20 10.45 -10.70
N SER A 687 -13.11 10.72 -9.39
CA SER A 687 -14.05 10.19 -8.41
C SER A 687 -15.46 10.74 -8.60
N ALA A 688 -15.59 12.03 -8.92
CA ALA A 688 -16.87 12.65 -9.25
C ALA A 688 -17.49 12.07 -10.54
N GLY A 689 -16.65 11.65 -11.52
CA GLY A 689 -17.06 10.90 -12.71
C GLY A 689 -17.52 9.46 -12.44
N GLY A 690 -17.51 9.01 -11.17
CA GLY A 690 -17.97 7.67 -10.77
C GLY A 690 -16.89 6.60 -10.85
N HIS A 691 -15.62 6.97 -11.05
CA HIS A 691 -14.52 6.04 -11.05
C HIS A 691 -14.09 5.65 -9.64
N ILE A 692 -13.67 4.39 -9.49
CA ILE A 692 -12.92 3.92 -8.31
C ILE A 692 -11.44 4.12 -8.61
N VAL A 693 -10.85 5.15 -8.00
CA VAL A 693 -9.49 5.62 -8.27
C VAL A 693 -8.51 5.00 -7.29
N ALA A 694 -7.48 4.35 -7.81
CA ALA A 694 -6.26 4.04 -7.08
C ALA A 694 -5.20 5.10 -7.43
N MET A 695 -4.53 5.67 -6.42
CA MET A 695 -3.46 6.65 -6.60
C MET A 695 -2.17 6.11 -6.02
N THR A 696 -1.06 6.18 -6.78
CA THR A 696 0.27 5.83 -6.26
C THR A 696 1.09 7.07 -5.97
N GLY A 697 2.00 6.98 -5.02
CA GLY A 697 2.95 8.03 -4.71
C GLY A 697 3.99 7.57 -3.69
N ASP A 698 5.12 8.25 -3.64
CA ASP A 698 6.24 7.95 -2.74
C ASP A 698 6.64 9.15 -1.87
N GLY A 699 6.28 10.37 -2.27
CA GLY A 699 6.67 11.61 -1.64
C GLY A 699 5.66 12.19 -0.63
N VAL A 700 6.13 13.15 0.16
CA VAL A 700 5.27 13.98 1.04
C VAL A 700 4.18 14.69 0.22
N ASN A 701 4.53 15.12 -0.99
CA ASN A 701 3.66 15.82 -1.92
C ASN A 701 2.46 14.98 -2.39
N ASP A 702 2.54 13.66 -2.27
CA ASP A 702 1.49 12.73 -2.70
C ASP A 702 0.48 12.42 -1.59
N ALA A 703 0.82 12.70 -0.34
CA ALA A 703 0.02 12.29 0.82
C ALA A 703 -1.44 12.77 0.76
N ALA A 704 -1.66 14.01 0.29
CA ALA A 704 -3.01 14.56 0.13
C ALA A 704 -3.80 13.82 -0.97
N ALA A 705 -3.17 13.48 -2.09
CA ALA A 705 -3.78 12.75 -3.20
C ALA A 705 -4.02 11.28 -2.82
N LEU A 706 -3.09 10.64 -2.11
CA LEU A 706 -3.25 9.28 -1.58
C LEU A 706 -4.46 9.17 -0.64
N ARG A 707 -4.67 10.16 0.24
CA ARG A 707 -5.86 10.21 1.13
C ARG A 707 -7.15 10.54 0.40
N ALA A 708 -7.11 11.33 -0.67
CA ALA A 708 -8.28 11.70 -1.46
C ALA A 708 -8.77 10.58 -2.38
N ALA A 709 -7.90 9.65 -2.74
CA ALA A 709 -8.23 8.49 -3.57
C ALA A 709 -9.09 7.46 -2.82
N HIS A 710 -9.79 6.60 -3.56
CA HIS A 710 -10.48 5.45 -2.99
C HIS A 710 -9.48 4.43 -2.43
N ILE A 711 -8.30 4.35 -3.05
CA ILE A 711 -7.19 3.49 -2.62
C ILE A 711 -5.90 4.29 -2.80
N GLY A 712 -5.28 4.68 -1.69
CA GLY A 712 -3.91 5.20 -1.70
C GLY A 712 -2.92 4.03 -1.69
N VAL A 713 -1.91 4.07 -2.56
CA VAL A 713 -0.85 3.06 -2.68
C VAL A 713 0.50 3.75 -2.53
N ALA A 714 1.24 3.43 -1.49
CA ALA A 714 2.58 3.98 -1.26
C ALA A 714 3.68 2.98 -1.60
N MET A 715 4.83 3.50 -2.01
CA MET A 715 6.06 2.73 -2.16
C MET A 715 6.61 2.34 -0.79
N GLY A 716 7.14 1.14 -0.64
CA GLY A 716 7.61 0.59 0.64
C GLY A 716 9.10 0.80 0.86
N VAL A 717 9.90 0.80 -0.21
CA VAL A 717 11.36 0.99 -0.19
C VAL A 717 11.68 2.47 -0.32
N THR A 718 11.28 3.10 -1.43
CA THR A 718 11.58 4.50 -1.73
C THR A 718 10.61 5.49 -1.09
N GLY A 719 9.41 5.04 -0.69
CA GLY A 719 8.37 5.91 -0.16
C GLY A 719 8.71 6.48 1.22
N THR A 720 8.39 7.77 1.41
CA THR A 720 8.49 8.46 2.71
C THR A 720 7.49 7.89 3.71
N ASP A 721 7.77 8.02 4.99
CA ASP A 721 6.86 7.55 6.04
C ASP A 721 5.51 8.26 5.98
N VAL A 722 5.50 9.52 5.55
CA VAL A 722 4.27 10.31 5.33
C VAL A 722 3.40 9.70 4.24
N ALA A 723 3.98 9.32 3.10
CA ALA A 723 3.27 8.65 2.02
C ALA A 723 2.76 7.27 2.47
N LYS A 724 3.62 6.48 3.12
CA LYS A 724 3.24 5.17 3.68
C LYS A 724 2.06 5.29 4.63
N GLU A 725 2.02 6.33 5.51
CA GLU A 725 0.91 6.50 6.43
C GLU A 725 -0.38 6.95 5.76
N ALA A 726 -0.28 7.86 4.80
CA ALA A 726 -1.44 8.35 4.05
C ALA A 726 -2.11 7.25 3.23
N ALA A 727 -1.35 6.24 2.82
CA ALA A 727 -1.81 5.17 1.94
C ALA A 727 -2.58 4.06 2.66
N ASP A 728 -3.44 3.38 1.91
CA ASP A 728 -4.17 2.18 2.32
C ASP A 728 -3.39 0.88 2.07
N VAL A 729 -2.52 0.92 1.06
CA VAL A 729 -1.69 -0.20 0.62
C VAL A 729 -0.24 0.25 0.52
N VAL A 730 0.68 -0.58 0.97
CA VAL A 730 2.13 -0.33 0.85
C VAL A 730 2.75 -1.46 0.04
N LEU A 731 3.49 -1.11 -1.02
CA LEU A 731 4.20 -2.06 -1.88
C LEU A 731 5.60 -2.30 -1.34
N THR A 732 5.95 -3.53 -1.00
CA THR A 732 7.29 -3.85 -0.44
C THR A 732 8.38 -3.99 -1.50
N ASP A 733 8.00 -3.99 -2.77
CA ASP A 733 8.88 -4.15 -3.93
C ASP A 733 8.88 -2.93 -4.87
N ASP A 734 8.12 -1.89 -4.53
CA ASP A 734 7.92 -0.66 -5.30
C ASP A 734 7.55 -0.92 -6.78
N ASP A 735 6.95 -2.09 -7.08
CA ASP A 735 6.63 -2.53 -8.43
C ASP A 735 5.16 -2.31 -8.78
N PHE A 736 4.89 -1.54 -9.85
CA PHE A 736 3.55 -1.31 -10.38
C PHE A 736 2.80 -2.62 -10.69
N SER A 737 3.51 -3.68 -11.12
CA SER A 737 2.90 -5.00 -11.38
C SER A 737 2.24 -5.61 -10.15
N THR A 738 2.72 -5.27 -8.96
CA THR A 738 2.14 -5.70 -7.68
C THR A 738 0.75 -5.09 -7.45
N ILE A 739 0.50 -3.86 -7.94
CA ILE A 739 -0.84 -3.25 -7.90
C ILE A 739 -1.81 -4.07 -8.75
N VAL A 740 -1.42 -4.42 -9.96
CA VAL A 740 -2.25 -5.21 -10.88
C VAL A 740 -2.53 -6.61 -10.33
N ARG A 741 -1.51 -7.22 -9.67
CA ARG A 741 -1.69 -8.47 -8.93
C ARG A 741 -2.66 -8.32 -7.76
N ALA A 742 -2.61 -7.20 -7.03
CA ALA A 742 -3.52 -6.91 -5.93
C ALA A 742 -4.97 -6.69 -6.42
N VAL A 743 -5.16 -6.00 -7.55
CA VAL A 743 -6.47 -5.89 -8.22
C VAL A 743 -7.02 -7.28 -8.57
N ARG A 744 -6.21 -8.17 -9.13
CA ARG A 744 -6.59 -9.56 -9.44
C ARG A 744 -7.04 -10.33 -8.20
N GLU A 745 -6.30 -10.22 -7.09
CA GLU A 745 -6.67 -10.85 -5.82
C GLU A 745 -7.96 -10.25 -5.25
N GLY A 746 -8.14 -8.93 -5.30
CA GLY A 746 -9.36 -8.25 -4.86
C GLY A 746 -10.60 -8.72 -5.63
N ARG A 747 -10.51 -8.87 -6.96
CA ARG A 747 -11.58 -9.44 -7.80
C ARG A 747 -11.90 -10.88 -7.42
N SER A 748 -10.86 -11.69 -7.22
CA SER A 748 -11.03 -13.10 -6.81
C SER A 748 -11.69 -13.22 -5.44
N LEU A 749 -11.32 -12.36 -4.49
CA LEU A 749 -11.93 -12.33 -3.16
C LEU A 749 -13.42 -12.00 -3.21
N TYR A 750 -13.80 -11.00 -4.01
CA TYR A 750 -15.20 -10.67 -4.20
C TYR A 750 -15.99 -11.81 -4.82
N ASP A 751 -15.46 -12.45 -5.87
CA ASP A 751 -16.09 -13.64 -6.49
C ASP A 751 -16.29 -14.78 -5.47
N ASN A 752 -15.31 -14.98 -4.58
CA ASN A 752 -15.40 -15.99 -3.52
C ASN A 752 -16.48 -15.61 -2.49
N ILE A 753 -16.58 -14.31 -2.12
CA ILE A 753 -17.62 -13.81 -1.22
C ILE A 753 -19.00 -14.07 -1.83
N VAL A 754 -19.22 -13.70 -3.07
CA VAL A 754 -20.47 -13.97 -3.77
C VAL A 754 -20.79 -15.47 -3.82
N THR A 755 -19.77 -16.31 -4.05
CA THR A 755 -19.90 -17.76 -4.16
C THR A 755 -20.37 -18.39 -2.85
N PHE A 756 -19.73 -18.08 -1.72
CA PHE A 756 -20.15 -18.67 -0.45
C PHE A 756 -21.47 -18.08 0.07
N VAL A 757 -21.75 -16.80 -0.20
CA VAL A 757 -23.06 -16.19 0.12
C VAL A 757 -24.19 -16.89 -0.64
N ARG A 758 -24.01 -17.13 -1.94
CA ARG A 758 -24.97 -17.89 -2.76
C ARG A 758 -25.19 -19.29 -2.22
N PHE A 759 -24.12 -20.00 -1.88
CA PHE A 759 -24.16 -21.34 -1.31
C PHE A 759 -25.01 -21.36 -0.03
N GLN A 760 -24.67 -20.56 0.98
CA GLN A 760 -25.37 -20.55 2.26
C GLN A 760 -26.83 -20.10 2.13
N LEU A 761 -27.09 -19.05 1.35
CA LEU A 761 -28.47 -18.57 1.19
C LEU A 761 -29.38 -19.57 0.46
N SER A 762 -28.85 -20.31 -0.52
CA SER A 762 -29.64 -21.33 -1.20
C SER A 762 -29.99 -22.52 -0.28
N THR A 763 -29.08 -22.88 0.62
CA THR A 763 -29.31 -23.84 1.69
C THR A 763 -30.43 -23.40 2.62
N ASN A 764 -30.29 -22.18 3.17
CA ASN A 764 -31.28 -21.69 4.14
C ASN A 764 -32.67 -21.53 3.53
N ILE A 765 -32.75 -21.02 2.30
CA ILE A 765 -34.02 -20.92 1.56
C ILE A 765 -34.58 -22.31 1.31
N GLY A 766 -33.76 -23.29 0.95
CA GLY A 766 -34.17 -24.68 0.79
C GLY A 766 -34.76 -25.27 2.08
N ALA A 767 -34.12 -25.06 3.20
CA ALA A 767 -34.60 -25.54 4.51
C ALA A 767 -35.94 -24.88 4.91
N ILE A 768 -36.05 -23.54 4.78
CA ILE A 768 -37.30 -22.80 5.06
C ILE A 768 -38.44 -23.30 4.19
N LEU A 769 -38.21 -23.39 2.88
CA LEU A 769 -39.24 -23.85 1.93
C LEU A 769 -39.64 -25.30 2.16
N THR A 770 -38.69 -26.18 2.54
CA THR A 770 -38.96 -27.58 2.85
C THR A 770 -39.91 -27.72 4.04
N LEU A 771 -39.62 -26.99 5.15
CA LEU A 771 -40.49 -27.04 6.33
C LEU A 771 -41.87 -26.40 6.07
N LEU A 772 -41.88 -25.23 5.43
CA LEU A 772 -43.13 -24.55 5.09
C LEU A 772 -44.00 -25.40 4.14
N ALA A 773 -43.42 -26.00 3.09
CA ALA A 773 -44.13 -26.81 2.15
C ALA A 773 -44.63 -28.14 2.78
N ALA A 774 -43.88 -28.74 3.71
CA ALA A 774 -44.33 -29.91 4.46
C ALA A 774 -45.63 -29.58 5.22
N VAL A 775 -45.68 -28.47 5.96
CA VAL A 775 -46.85 -28.02 6.69
C VAL A 775 -47.99 -27.69 5.74
N LEU A 776 -47.75 -26.96 4.65
CA LEU A 776 -48.80 -26.61 3.68
C LEU A 776 -49.45 -27.86 3.00
N THR A 777 -48.65 -28.89 2.80
CA THR A 777 -49.11 -30.15 2.17
C THR A 777 -49.67 -31.18 3.17
N GLY A 778 -49.63 -30.89 4.48
CA GLY A 778 -50.08 -31.81 5.52
C GLY A 778 -49.16 -32.99 5.80
N LEU A 779 -47.91 -32.87 5.37
CA LEU A 779 -46.87 -33.84 5.71
C LEU A 779 -46.31 -33.56 7.12
N PRO A 780 -45.90 -34.59 7.86
CA PRO A 780 -45.10 -34.39 9.07
C PRO A 780 -43.81 -33.64 8.76
N THR A 781 -43.18 -33.08 9.75
CA THR A 781 -41.89 -32.40 9.58
C THR A 781 -40.80 -33.38 9.16
N PRO A 782 -40.16 -33.16 8.00
CA PRO A 782 -39.15 -34.10 7.47
C PRO A 782 -37.82 -34.06 8.19
N MET A 783 -37.57 -33.03 9.01
CA MET A 783 -36.32 -32.83 9.73
C MET A 783 -36.59 -32.20 11.11
N THR A 784 -35.84 -32.64 12.10
CA THR A 784 -35.88 -32.08 13.47
C THR A 784 -35.06 -30.79 13.61
N ALA A 785 -35.28 -30.06 14.72
CA ALA A 785 -34.51 -28.86 15.03
C ALA A 785 -32.99 -29.13 15.13
N ILE A 786 -32.64 -30.28 15.72
CA ILE A 786 -31.25 -30.74 15.89
C ILE A 786 -30.61 -31.01 14.52
N GLN A 787 -31.34 -31.65 13.61
CA GLN A 787 -30.85 -31.93 12.24
C GLN A 787 -30.64 -30.65 11.43
N LEU A 788 -31.53 -29.66 11.56
CA LEU A 788 -31.37 -28.33 10.93
C LEU A 788 -30.17 -27.56 11.48
N LEU A 789 -29.98 -27.64 12.79
CA LEU A 789 -28.83 -27.01 13.44
C LEU A 789 -27.53 -27.71 13.00
N TRP A 790 -27.51 -29.01 12.89
CA TRP A 790 -26.42 -29.81 12.34
C TRP A 790 -26.05 -29.35 10.90
N VAL A 791 -27.08 -29.19 10.06
CA VAL A 791 -26.89 -28.66 8.69
C VAL A 791 -26.23 -27.32 8.69
N ASN A 792 -26.74 -26.33 9.46
CA ASN A 792 -26.25 -24.97 9.42
C ASN A 792 -24.81 -24.82 9.94
N ILE A 793 -24.44 -25.56 11.00
CA ILE A 793 -23.14 -25.39 11.66
C ILE A 793 -22.06 -26.28 11.05
N ILE A 794 -22.36 -27.57 10.93
CA ILE A 794 -21.37 -28.57 10.56
C ILE A 794 -21.31 -28.80 9.05
N MET A 795 -22.46 -28.76 8.40
CA MET A 795 -22.52 -29.04 6.96
C MET A 795 -22.26 -27.84 6.08
N ASP A 796 -22.68 -26.64 6.50
CA ASP A 796 -22.49 -25.41 5.74
C ASP A 796 -21.17 -24.69 6.08
N GLY A 797 -20.73 -24.70 7.31
CA GLY A 797 -19.58 -23.94 7.78
C GLY A 797 -18.27 -24.27 7.05
N PRO A 798 -17.75 -25.51 7.13
CA PRO A 798 -16.48 -25.87 6.48
C PRO A 798 -16.48 -25.73 4.94
N PRO A 799 -17.53 -26.15 4.18
CA PRO A 799 -17.59 -25.89 2.76
C PRO A 799 -17.62 -24.40 2.41
N ALA A 800 -18.37 -23.57 3.14
CA ALA A 800 -18.41 -22.13 2.94
C ALA A 800 -17.03 -21.49 3.14
N MET A 801 -16.30 -21.89 4.19
CA MET A 801 -14.91 -21.45 4.39
C MET A 801 -14.00 -21.86 3.23
N ALA A 802 -14.12 -23.09 2.75
CA ALA A 802 -13.33 -23.59 1.62
C ALA A 802 -13.66 -22.86 0.30
N LEU A 803 -14.91 -22.44 0.11
CA LEU A 803 -15.33 -21.58 -1.01
C LEU A 803 -14.79 -20.15 -0.87
N GLY A 804 -14.72 -19.60 0.35
CA GLY A 804 -14.15 -18.28 0.63
C GLY A 804 -12.66 -18.16 0.28
N ILE A 805 -11.93 -19.26 0.26
CA ILE A 805 -10.50 -19.31 -0.07
C ILE A 805 -10.20 -19.94 -1.44
N ASP A 806 -11.20 -20.05 -2.32
CA ASP A 806 -11.03 -20.63 -3.65
C ASP A 806 -9.90 -19.92 -4.43
N PRO A 807 -9.03 -20.66 -5.15
CA PRO A 807 -8.00 -20.05 -5.97
C PRO A 807 -8.58 -19.10 -7.04
N PRO A 808 -7.83 -18.04 -7.43
CA PRO A 808 -8.28 -17.12 -8.47
C PRO A 808 -8.65 -17.87 -9.75
N ARG A 809 -9.77 -17.48 -10.34
CA ARG A 809 -10.19 -17.97 -11.65
C ARG A 809 -9.38 -17.29 -12.73
N GLY A 810 -8.96 -18.03 -13.76
CA GLY A 810 -8.13 -17.50 -14.83
C GLY A 810 -8.73 -16.32 -15.60
N ASP A 811 -10.05 -16.16 -15.53
CA ASP A 811 -10.83 -15.17 -16.27
C ASP A 811 -11.10 -13.84 -15.55
N VAL A 812 -10.65 -13.67 -14.29
CA VAL A 812 -10.97 -12.44 -13.52
C VAL A 812 -10.39 -11.16 -14.11
N MET A 813 -9.28 -11.27 -14.87
CA MET A 813 -8.62 -10.13 -15.52
C MET A 813 -9.06 -9.94 -16.99
N SER A 814 -9.93 -10.78 -17.51
CA SER A 814 -10.53 -10.60 -18.85
C SER A 814 -11.89 -9.92 -18.79
N ARG A 815 -12.37 -9.57 -17.60
CA ARG A 815 -13.66 -8.92 -17.39
C ARG A 815 -13.44 -7.45 -16.96
N PRO A 816 -14.34 -6.52 -17.38
CA PRO A 816 -14.27 -5.13 -16.90
C PRO A 816 -14.49 -5.07 -15.38
N PRO A 817 -14.06 -3.98 -14.72
CA PRO A 817 -14.36 -3.74 -13.32
C PRO A 817 -15.86 -3.75 -13.06
N ARG A 818 -16.27 -4.23 -11.89
CA ARG A 818 -17.67 -4.19 -11.49
C ARG A 818 -18.12 -2.73 -11.21
N PRO A 819 -19.35 -2.36 -11.54
CA PRO A 819 -19.91 -1.07 -11.17
C PRO A 819 -19.95 -0.92 -9.63
N PRO A 820 -19.69 0.28 -9.08
CA PRO A 820 -19.77 0.52 -7.63
C PRO A 820 -21.17 0.27 -7.04
N SER A 821 -22.21 0.39 -7.87
CA SER A 821 -23.60 0.14 -7.50
C SER A 821 -23.98 -1.35 -7.44
N GLU A 822 -23.11 -2.25 -7.89
CA GLU A 822 -23.39 -3.69 -7.90
C GLU A 822 -23.50 -4.24 -6.47
N ARG A 823 -24.63 -4.88 -6.20
CA ARG A 823 -24.89 -5.50 -4.90
C ARG A 823 -24.46 -6.96 -4.93
N ILE A 824 -24.04 -7.48 -3.77
CA ILE A 824 -23.71 -8.92 -3.61
C ILE A 824 -24.90 -9.80 -4.04
N LEU A 825 -26.12 -9.38 -3.70
CA LEU A 825 -27.36 -9.99 -4.15
C LEU A 825 -28.10 -9.06 -5.13
N ASP A 826 -27.99 -9.36 -6.39
CA ASP A 826 -28.85 -8.82 -7.44
C ASP A 826 -30.03 -9.76 -7.72
N SER A 827 -30.98 -9.32 -8.54
CA SER A 827 -32.18 -10.09 -8.90
C SER A 827 -31.82 -11.43 -9.61
N ARG A 828 -30.72 -11.44 -10.36
CA ARG A 828 -30.23 -12.63 -11.07
C ARG A 828 -29.72 -13.68 -10.08
N ARG A 829 -28.87 -13.26 -9.16
CA ARG A 829 -28.30 -14.14 -8.13
C ARG A 829 -29.40 -14.66 -7.19
N LEU A 830 -30.36 -13.79 -6.85
CA LEU A 830 -31.52 -14.19 -6.06
C LEU A 830 -32.36 -15.27 -6.77
N THR A 831 -32.58 -15.14 -8.09
CA THR A 831 -33.30 -16.18 -8.88
C THR A 831 -32.55 -17.52 -8.83
N VAL A 832 -31.23 -17.52 -8.93
CA VAL A 832 -30.40 -18.75 -8.82
C VAL A 832 -30.54 -19.38 -7.44
N ILE A 833 -30.47 -18.57 -6.38
CA ILE A 833 -30.61 -19.01 -4.99
C ILE A 833 -31.99 -19.65 -4.75
N VAL A 834 -33.05 -18.97 -5.14
CA VAL A 834 -34.42 -19.45 -4.95
C VAL A 834 -34.66 -20.74 -5.75
N ARG A 835 -34.17 -20.82 -6.99
CA ARG A 835 -34.29 -22.03 -7.82
C ARG A 835 -33.57 -23.23 -7.20
N ALA A 836 -32.32 -23.05 -6.71
CA ALA A 836 -31.60 -24.11 -6.02
C ALA A 836 -32.37 -24.57 -4.77
N GLY A 837 -32.89 -23.62 -3.97
CA GLY A 837 -33.76 -23.93 -2.83
C GLY A 837 -35.01 -24.70 -3.20
N LEU A 838 -35.70 -24.35 -4.30
CA LEU A 838 -36.88 -25.09 -4.77
C LEU A 838 -36.54 -26.52 -5.22
N VAL A 839 -35.41 -26.72 -5.90
CA VAL A 839 -34.97 -28.09 -6.29
C VAL A 839 -34.68 -28.92 -5.04
N MET A 840 -33.98 -28.38 -4.07
CA MET A 840 -33.69 -29.03 -2.78
C MET A 840 -34.99 -29.38 -2.05
N THR A 841 -35.94 -28.46 -1.97
CA THR A 841 -37.24 -28.63 -1.34
C THR A 841 -38.03 -29.75 -2.02
N ALA A 842 -38.18 -29.70 -3.34
CA ALA A 842 -38.93 -30.67 -4.10
C ALA A 842 -38.34 -32.09 -3.98
N GLY A 843 -37.00 -32.22 -4.08
CA GLY A 843 -36.32 -33.51 -3.94
C GLY A 843 -36.43 -34.09 -2.54
N THR A 844 -36.22 -33.28 -1.49
CA THR A 844 -36.32 -33.72 -0.09
C THR A 844 -37.74 -34.17 0.25
N LEU A 845 -38.74 -33.37 -0.11
CA LEU A 845 -40.16 -33.77 0.12
C LEU A 845 -40.60 -34.95 -0.72
N ALA A 846 -40.09 -35.09 -1.96
CA ALA A 846 -40.38 -36.27 -2.77
C ALA A 846 -39.82 -37.55 -2.13
N VAL A 847 -38.55 -37.52 -1.66
CA VAL A 847 -37.93 -38.65 -0.95
C VAL A 847 -38.71 -38.96 0.33
N PHE A 848 -39.09 -37.94 1.10
CA PHE A 848 -39.88 -38.12 2.32
C PHE A 848 -41.26 -38.72 2.04
N ALA A 849 -42.03 -38.15 1.12
CA ALA A 849 -43.37 -38.57 0.81
C ALA A 849 -43.43 -39.98 0.17
N LEU A 850 -42.47 -40.29 -0.71
CA LEU A 850 -42.35 -41.63 -1.32
C LEU A 850 -41.81 -42.64 -0.32
N GLY A 851 -40.80 -42.26 0.49
CA GLY A 851 -40.24 -43.09 1.56
C GLY A 851 -41.33 -43.60 2.49
N ARG A 852 -42.21 -42.74 2.97
CA ARG A 852 -43.36 -43.10 3.84
C ARG A 852 -44.34 -44.11 3.20
N ARG A 853 -44.31 -44.32 1.89
CA ARG A 853 -45.14 -45.34 1.22
C ARG A 853 -44.47 -46.71 1.21
N TYR A 854 -43.16 -46.77 1.26
CA TYR A 854 -42.37 -47.99 1.09
C TYR A 854 -41.58 -48.42 2.30
N THR A 855 -41.40 -47.51 3.26
CA THR A 855 -40.64 -47.70 4.52
C THR A 855 -41.41 -47.09 5.71
N ASP A 856 -40.92 -47.30 6.93
CA ASP A 856 -41.44 -46.63 8.13
C ASP A 856 -41.09 -45.13 8.14
N GLU A 857 -41.79 -44.37 8.96
CA GLU A 857 -41.64 -42.90 9.05
C GLU A 857 -40.24 -42.45 9.46
N ALA A 858 -39.60 -43.20 10.39
CA ALA A 858 -38.25 -42.89 10.86
C ALA A 858 -37.20 -43.05 9.73
N THR A 859 -37.31 -44.13 8.93
CA THR A 859 -36.46 -44.33 7.76
C THR A 859 -36.71 -43.26 6.70
N ALA A 860 -37.97 -42.89 6.43
CA ALA A 860 -38.29 -41.84 5.47
C ALA A 860 -37.75 -40.47 5.90
N ALA A 861 -37.83 -40.13 7.18
CA ALA A 861 -37.28 -38.91 7.75
C ALA A 861 -35.73 -38.90 7.67
N THR A 862 -35.07 -40.03 7.99
CA THR A 862 -33.61 -40.19 7.87
C THR A 862 -33.14 -40.01 6.41
N MET A 863 -33.90 -40.59 5.45
CA MET A 863 -33.64 -40.41 4.01
C MET A 863 -33.83 -38.98 3.57
N ALA A 864 -34.84 -38.25 4.06
CA ALA A 864 -35.05 -36.84 3.76
C ALA A 864 -33.91 -35.97 4.30
N PHE A 865 -33.51 -36.16 5.56
CA PHE A 865 -32.39 -35.51 6.18
C PHE A 865 -31.08 -35.75 5.42
N THR A 866 -30.77 -37.01 5.10
CA THR A 866 -29.59 -37.41 4.34
C THR A 866 -29.58 -36.80 2.95
N THR A 867 -30.73 -36.82 2.24
CA THR A 867 -30.89 -36.21 0.92
C THR A 867 -30.61 -34.70 0.98
N PHE A 868 -31.13 -34.03 2.01
CA PHE A 868 -30.89 -32.60 2.20
C PHE A 868 -29.41 -32.27 2.42
N VAL A 869 -28.71 -33.05 3.24
CA VAL A 869 -27.24 -32.90 3.44
C VAL A 869 -26.48 -33.17 2.13
N LEU A 870 -26.80 -34.21 1.39
CA LEU A 870 -26.15 -34.48 0.10
C LEU A 870 -26.43 -33.40 -0.94
N PHE A 871 -27.61 -32.77 -0.91
CA PHE A 871 -27.88 -31.55 -1.70
C PHE A 871 -26.92 -30.43 -1.39
N GLN A 872 -26.51 -30.24 -0.12
CA GLN A 872 -25.52 -29.24 0.27
C GLN A 872 -24.17 -29.49 -0.41
N LEU A 873 -23.69 -30.74 -0.38
CA LEU A 873 -22.42 -31.12 -1.01
C LEU A 873 -22.44 -30.84 -2.52
N CYS A 874 -23.55 -31.24 -3.18
CA CYS A 874 -23.74 -30.95 -4.60
C CYS A 874 -23.89 -29.48 -4.90
N ASN A 875 -24.61 -28.71 -4.05
CA ASN A 875 -24.79 -27.28 -4.19
C ASN A 875 -23.46 -26.48 -3.98
N ALA A 876 -22.59 -26.93 -3.09
CA ALA A 876 -21.26 -26.34 -2.92
C ALA A 876 -20.44 -26.44 -4.23
N LEU A 877 -20.50 -27.55 -4.94
CA LEU A 877 -19.85 -27.72 -6.25
C LEU A 877 -20.53 -26.86 -7.33
N ALA A 878 -21.86 -26.76 -7.32
CA ALA A 878 -22.62 -25.93 -8.26
C ALA A 878 -22.35 -24.45 -8.05
N ALA A 879 -22.19 -23.99 -6.81
CA ALA A 879 -21.95 -22.59 -6.47
C ALA A 879 -20.62 -22.06 -6.97
N ARG A 880 -19.59 -22.90 -7.17
CA ARG A 880 -18.24 -22.49 -7.61
C ARG A 880 -18.19 -21.83 -8.97
N SER A 881 -19.15 -22.01 -9.82
CA SER A 881 -19.22 -21.35 -11.14
C SER A 881 -20.47 -20.48 -11.21
N GLU A 882 -20.40 -19.31 -11.84
CA GLU A 882 -21.57 -18.47 -12.09
C GLU A 882 -22.12 -18.65 -13.51
N ASP A 883 -21.26 -18.66 -14.51
CA ASP A 883 -21.64 -18.74 -15.92
C ASP A 883 -21.01 -19.93 -16.69
N GLY A 884 -20.01 -20.58 -16.10
CA GLY A 884 -19.31 -21.72 -16.72
C GLY A 884 -20.00 -23.08 -16.45
N PRO A 885 -19.46 -24.18 -16.99
CA PRO A 885 -19.98 -25.52 -16.73
C PRO A 885 -19.89 -25.83 -15.22
N VAL A 886 -20.88 -26.55 -14.72
CA VAL A 886 -20.93 -26.95 -13.30
C VAL A 886 -19.82 -27.93 -12.96
N LEU A 887 -19.52 -28.86 -13.83
CA LEU A 887 -18.45 -29.85 -13.67
C LEU A 887 -17.33 -29.59 -14.67
N GLY A 888 -16.07 -29.64 -14.18
CA GLY A 888 -14.90 -29.41 -15.00
C GLY A 888 -13.60 -29.55 -14.20
N ARG A 889 -12.44 -29.51 -14.87
CA ARG A 889 -11.12 -29.65 -14.22
C ARG A 889 -10.86 -28.61 -13.13
N PHE A 890 -11.49 -27.44 -13.19
CA PHE A 890 -11.36 -26.41 -12.16
C PHE A 890 -11.89 -26.87 -10.79
N GLN A 891 -12.83 -27.84 -10.75
CA GLN A 891 -13.34 -28.40 -9.49
C GLN A 891 -12.24 -29.08 -8.68
N LEU A 892 -11.21 -29.63 -9.32
CA LEU A 892 -10.10 -30.32 -8.66
C LEU A 892 -9.02 -29.36 -8.10
N ARG A 893 -9.06 -28.06 -8.44
CA ARG A 893 -8.05 -27.09 -7.99
C ARG A 893 -8.15 -26.75 -6.52
N ASN A 894 -9.34 -26.80 -5.91
CA ASN A 894 -9.55 -26.53 -4.49
C ASN A 894 -9.51 -27.82 -3.68
N ARG A 895 -8.31 -28.24 -3.26
CA ARG A 895 -8.13 -29.44 -2.41
C ARG A 895 -8.84 -29.30 -1.06
N THR A 896 -8.85 -28.10 -0.47
CA THR A 896 -9.49 -27.81 0.81
C THR A 896 -11.00 -28.07 0.74
N LEU A 897 -11.65 -27.68 -0.35
CA LEU A 897 -13.07 -27.97 -0.55
C LEU A 897 -13.34 -29.47 -0.57
N TRP A 898 -12.56 -30.25 -1.30
CA TRP A 898 -12.75 -31.72 -1.35
C TRP A 898 -12.53 -32.39 0.00
N ILE A 899 -11.55 -31.92 0.77
CA ILE A 899 -11.32 -32.39 2.15
C ILE A 899 -12.55 -32.06 3.02
N CYS A 900 -13.08 -30.84 2.94
CA CYS A 900 -14.26 -30.42 3.69
C CYS A 900 -15.49 -31.25 3.27
N LEU A 901 -15.74 -31.41 1.97
CA LEU A 901 -16.88 -32.23 1.48
C LEU A 901 -16.76 -33.69 1.92
N GLY A 902 -15.54 -34.26 1.86
CA GLY A 902 -15.27 -35.61 2.35
C GLY A 902 -15.50 -35.74 3.86
N ALA A 903 -15.03 -34.80 4.65
CA ALA A 903 -15.25 -34.78 6.10
C ALA A 903 -16.73 -34.66 6.46
N VAL A 904 -17.47 -33.79 5.78
CA VAL A 904 -18.92 -33.61 5.94
C VAL A 904 -19.65 -34.92 5.60
N LEU A 905 -19.28 -35.58 4.50
CA LEU A 905 -19.88 -36.89 4.11
C LEU A 905 -19.61 -37.97 5.17
N VAL A 906 -18.38 -38.05 5.67
CA VAL A 906 -18.02 -39.00 6.75
C VAL A 906 -18.83 -38.72 8.01
N LEU A 907 -18.99 -37.46 8.40
CA LEU A 907 -19.82 -37.08 9.56
C LEU A 907 -21.30 -37.44 9.34
N GLN A 908 -21.82 -37.29 8.13
CA GLN A 908 -23.21 -37.72 7.81
C GLN A 908 -23.36 -39.24 7.89
N VAL A 909 -22.39 -40.01 7.39
CA VAL A 909 -22.40 -41.47 7.55
C VAL A 909 -22.38 -41.84 9.03
N VAL A 910 -21.58 -41.18 9.86
CA VAL A 910 -21.56 -41.41 11.31
C VAL A 910 -22.93 -41.08 11.94
N ALA A 911 -23.54 -39.94 11.58
CA ALA A 911 -24.85 -39.55 12.10
C ALA A 911 -25.96 -40.55 11.77
N VAL A 912 -25.85 -41.27 10.65
CA VAL A 912 -26.87 -42.21 10.18
C VAL A 912 -26.56 -43.69 10.54
N GLN A 913 -25.30 -44.10 10.61
CA GLN A 913 -24.93 -45.51 10.78
C GLN A 913 -24.47 -45.89 12.21
N VAL A 914 -24.03 -44.91 13.02
CA VAL A 914 -23.51 -45.20 14.36
C VAL A 914 -24.65 -45.12 15.39
N PRO A 915 -24.91 -46.19 16.20
CA PRO A 915 -26.06 -46.23 17.14
C PRO A 915 -26.09 -45.06 18.14
N PHE A 916 -24.95 -44.67 18.67
CA PHE A 916 -24.87 -43.52 19.56
C PHE A 916 -25.33 -42.21 18.88
N ALA A 917 -24.87 -41.97 17.64
CA ALA A 917 -25.24 -40.80 16.87
C ALA A 917 -26.70 -40.83 16.42
N GLN A 918 -27.22 -42.00 16.07
CA GLN A 918 -28.64 -42.20 15.76
C GLN A 918 -29.54 -41.77 16.93
N GLY A 919 -29.14 -42.14 18.17
CA GLY A 919 -29.80 -41.68 19.38
C GLY A 919 -29.78 -40.16 19.58
N VAL A 920 -28.80 -39.43 19.08
CA VAL A 920 -28.71 -37.97 19.18
C VAL A 920 -29.53 -37.28 18.09
N PHE A 921 -29.44 -37.78 16.85
CA PHE A 921 -30.02 -37.14 15.66
C PHE A 921 -31.40 -37.64 15.27
N ASP A 922 -32.01 -38.55 16.01
CA ASP A 922 -33.26 -39.25 15.63
C ASP A 922 -33.19 -39.86 14.23
N THR A 923 -32.14 -40.61 13.97
CA THR A 923 -31.91 -41.28 12.68
C THR A 923 -31.94 -42.80 12.84
N VAL A 924 -32.10 -43.47 11.73
CA VAL A 924 -31.99 -44.92 11.64
C VAL A 924 -30.99 -45.32 10.57
N ALA A 925 -30.40 -46.51 10.67
CA ALA A 925 -29.46 -47.01 9.69
C ALA A 925 -30.13 -47.15 8.32
N LEU A 926 -29.48 -46.57 7.28
CA LEU A 926 -29.91 -46.69 5.89
C LEU A 926 -29.11 -47.78 5.17
N ASP A 927 -29.77 -48.54 4.33
CA ASP A 927 -29.13 -49.50 3.44
C ASP A 927 -28.48 -48.81 2.21
N ALA A 928 -27.70 -49.56 1.43
CA ALA A 928 -26.98 -49.04 0.26
C ALA A 928 -27.93 -48.54 -0.85
N ALA A 929 -29.12 -49.13 -1.00
CA ALA A 929 -30.12 -48.73 -2.00
C ALA A 929 -30.74 -47.36 -1.59
N GLN A 930 -31.03 -47.16 -0.29
CA GLN A 930 -31.56 -45.93 0.25
C GLN A 930 -30.53 -44.79 0.12
N TRP A 931 -29.24 -45.07 0.41
CA TRP A 931 -28.16 -44.12 0.15
C TRP A 931 -28.04 -43.75 -1.33
N ALA A 932 -28.14 -44.73 -2.23
CA ALA A 932 -28.10 -44.47 -3.68
C ALA A 932 -29.28 -43.61 -4.16
N VAL A 933 -30.47 -43.80 -3.62
CA VAL A 933 -31.65 -42.95 -3.90
C VAL A 933 -31.43 -41.55 -3.41
N CYS A 934 -30.96 -41.36 -2.17
CA CYS A 934 -30.63 -40.04 -1.62
C CYS A 934 -29.59 -39.31 -2.48
N LEU A 935 -28.52 -40.00 -2.91
CA LEU A 935 -27.47 -39.43 -3.75
C LEU A 935 -27.99 -39.10 -5.17
N ALA A 936 -28.77 -39.96 -5.77
CA ALA A 936 -29.35 -39.72 -7.09
C ALA A 936 -30.24 -38.48 -7.09
N VAL A 937 -31.10 -38.34 -6.07
CA VAL A 937 -31.97 -37.17 -5.93
C VAL A 937 -31.15 -35.91 -5.65
N ALA A 938 -30.17 -35.98 -4.76
CA ALA A 938 -29.30 -34.84 -4.44
C ALA A 938 -28.52 -34.34 -5.67
N SER A 939 -28.14 -35.25 -6.58
CA SER A 939 -27.43 -34.90 -7.82
C SER A 939 -28.28 -34.07 -8.78
N THR A 940 -29.60 -34.06 -8.62
CA THR A 940 -30.52 -33.28 -9.50
C THR A 940 -30.26 -31.79 -9.46
N VAL A 941 -29.71 -31.21 -8.36
CA VAL A 941 -29.37 -29.83 -8.29
C VAL A 941 -28.22 -29.48 -9.25
N LEU A 942 -27.23 -30.37 -9.44
CA LEU A 942 -26.16 -30.20 -10.43
C LEU A 942 -26.71 -30.21 -11.85
N LEU A 943 -27.65 -31.17 -12.14
CA LEU A 943 -28.27 -31.31 -13.46
C LEU A 943 -29.16 -30.10 -13.79
N ALA A 944 -29.98 -29.67 -12.84
CA ALA A 944 -30.84 -28.49 -12.98
C ALA A 944 -30.03 -27.21 -13.24
N GLU A 945 -28.93 -27.03 -12.51
CA GLU A 945 -28.06 -25.88 -12.68
C GLU A 945 -27.34 -25.94 -14.04
N GLN A 946 -26.84 -27.10 -14.46
CA GLN A 946 -26.18 -27.28 -15.75
C GLN A 946 -27.14 -27.04 -16.91
N ALA A 947 -28.38 -27.60 -16.85
CA ALA A 947 -29.39 -27.43 -17.88
C ALA A 947 -29.77 -25.94 -18.07
N TRP A 948 -29.94 -25.21 -16.96
CA TRP A 948 -30.29 -23.80 -17.01
C TRP A 948 -29.18 -22.95 -17.62
N ARG A 949 -27.93 -23.20 -17.23
CA ARG A 949 -26.75 -22.47 -17.79
C ARG A 949 -26.63 -22.74 -19.29
N SER A 950 -26.80 -24.02 -19.70
CA SER A 950 -26.77 -24.40 -21.12
C SER A 950 -27.87 -23.70 -21.92
N GLY A 951 -29.06 -23.56 -21.34
CA GLY A 951 -30.20 -22.86 -21.93
C GLY A 951 -29.91 -21.37 -22.15
N ARG A 952 -29.32 -20.69 -21.14
CA ARG A 952 -28.91 -19.28 -21.22
C ARG A 952 -27.83 -19.05 -22.27
N ALA A 953 -26.82 -19.88 -22.32
CA ALA A 953 -25.75 -19.78 -23.31
C ALA A 953 -26.28 -19.87 -24.73
N ARG A 954 -27.24 -20.79 -24.98
CA ARG A 954 -27.91 -20.91 -26.28
C ARG A 954 -28.76 -19.68 -26.62
N SER A 955 -29.47 -19.11 -25.63
CA SER A 955 -30.30 -17.89 -25.82
C SER A 955 -29.45 -16.68 -26.12
N ALA A 956 -28.30 -16.51 -25.43
CA ALA A 956 -27.32 -15.43 -25.69
C ALA A 956 -26.72 -15.57 -27.10
N HIS A 957 -26.37 -16.78 -27.52
CA HIS A 957 -25.83 -17.03 -28.86
C HIS A 957 -26.84 -16.74 -29.99
N ARG A 958 -28.14 -17.02 -29.74
CA ARG A 958 -29.24 -16.67 -30.68
C ARG A 958 -29.43 -15.16 -30.81
N ARG A 959 -29.36 -14.39 -29.69
CA ARG A 959 -29.48 -12.91 -29.69
C ARG A 959 -28.27 -12.22 -30.34
N ALA A 960 -27.08 -12.83 -30.31
CA ALA A 960 -25.88 -12.31 -30.96
C ALA A 960 -25.82 -12.61 -32.46
N ARG A 961 -26.71 -13.51 -32.99
CA ARG A 961 -26.79 -13.87 -34.42
C ARG A 961 -28.02 -13.27 -35.14
N GLY A 962 -28.96 -12.69 -34.43
CA GLY A 962 -30.08 -11.94 -34.92
C GLY A 962 -29.92 -10.46 -34.59
#